data_ef637bcb96d192b4e4cf193d4854cb8a
#
_entry.id   ef637bcb96d192b4e4cf193d4854cb8a
#
_cell.length_a   1.000
_cell.length_b   1.000
_cell.length_c   1.000
_cell.angle_alpha   90.00
_cell.angle_beta   90.00
_cell.angle_gamma   90.00
#
_symmetry.space_group_name_H-M   'P 1'
#
loop_
_entity.id
_entity.type
_entity.pdbx_description
1 polymer ?
#
loop_
_entity_poly.entity_id
_entity_poly.type
_entity_poly.pdbx_seq_one_letter_code
_entity_poly.pdbx_strand_id
1 'polypeptide(L)'
;TSLKEDKKALDYYLTALEIVSNTIGKNSNDYAIICSSLGTHYAQTKDFINAEKYYLISYNIRLLLFGKSNSLNLINLKNFVDFYSEFEKTENQKTYLLEYLDLLKRNLLEMNINFSQNELLSYTKKILPNNTYLSIFNKQPNKYSEINIGCYENELLLKNLSLRNQQRIKNSIEKSNDVILKEKYQQFVANKRYLTKLEELPMAQRPTDFESLKTETENLEKDITRQSATFADAKKTLSISWKQIQEKLLPNDVVIDLVSYHYYNKKWTDSIMYGAFVIKKDTKFPKYINLFEEKQLAALLERNTMAANTIQAKILNKQYSDKAICDLFLKPLEKEFNGCKTIYLSPSGLGHQINFKALPISENQTLGEQFNIKLVGSSASIISYKTTAFQENKSLEIILYGGIDYAKSSVTTPTNEENKVAVRSNFEGGFGYLKGTLAEISSIANQVKTNKYTAILKTERNATEESIKQLDGKKEPFVLHLATHGYFFPNPKQEHQKEDLLSESKFKIYKTANDPMMRSGLLFAGANKYWGKPTENLTTDDGILTASEISNLDLSSCQLVVMSACETGLGQINGSEGVFGLQRAFKMAGVKNIIMSLWKVPDAQTAELFDIFYTECFSGKTIPEAFQIAQSKMKIKYSPYYWAGFMLLE
;
A
#
# COMPACT_ATOMS: atom_id res chain seq x y z
N THR A 1 30.48 -21.94 -29.91
CA THR A 1 30.05 -20.54 -30.19
C THR A 1 30.17 -19.66 -28.96
N SER A 2 29.77 -20.09 -27.75
CA SER A 2 29.86 -19.28 -26.52
C SER A 2 31.32 -18.90 -26.14
N LEU A 3 32.23 -19.85 -26.12
CA LEU A 3 33.64 -19.61 -25.79
C LEU A 3 34.31 -18.56 -26.70
N LYS A 4 33.90 -18.46 -27.98
CA LYS A 4 34.46 -17.47 -28.92
C LYS A 4 33.87 -16.07 -28.69
N GLU A 5 32.62 -16.01 -28.22
CA GLU A 5 31.97 -14.76 -27.84
C GLU A 5 32.48 -14.25 -26.50
N ASP A 6 32.73 -15.15 -25.53
CA ASP A 6 33.31 -14.83 -24.22
C ASP A 6 34.71 -14.23 -24.36
N LYS A 7 35.54 -14.82 -25.23
CA LYS A 7 36.87 -14.29 -25.51
C LYS A 7 36.86 -12.90 -26.16
N LYS A 8 35.93 -12.68 -27.08
CA LYS A 8 35.74 -11.34 -27.70
C LYS A 8 35.27 -10.31 -26.68
N ALA A 9 34.36 -10.67 -25.81
CA ALA A 9 33.88 -9.80 -24.75
C ALA A 9 35.01 -9.38 -23.82
N LEU A 10 35.86 -10.33 -23.41
CA LEU A 10 37.03 -10.06 -22.57
C LEU A 10 37.99 -9.08 -23.28
N ASP A 11 38.31 -9.30 -24.58
CA ASP A 11 39.20 -8.43 -25.35
C ASP A 11 38.63 -6.99 -25.41
N TYR A 12 37.31 -6.82 -25.59
CA TYR A 12 36.68 -5.50 -25.57
C TYR A 12 36.77 -4.82 -24.21
N TYR A 13 36.53 -5.54 -23.12
CA TYR A 13 36.66 -4.98 -21.76
C TYR A 13 38.11 -4.56 -21.47
N LEU A 14 39.12 -5.36 -21.83
CA LEU A 14 40.51 -5.03 -21.62
C LEU A 14 40.96 -3.83 -22.48
N THR A 15 40.52 -3.76 -23.74
CA THR A 15 40.75 -2.61 -24.60
C THR A 15 40.10 -1.34 -24.03
N ALA A 16 38.86 -1.42 -23.59
CA ALA A 16 38.16 -0.30 -22.94
C ALA A 16 38.88 0.17 -21.68
N LEU A 17 39.38 -0.79 -20.85
CA LEU A 17 40.14 -0.49 -19.65
C LEU A 17 41.43 0.27 -19.97
N GLU A 18 42.16 -0.14 -21.02
CA GLU A 18 43.37 0.53 -21.50
C GLU A 18 43.08 1.95 -22.00
N ILE A 19 42.03 2.12 -22.82
CA ILE A 19 41.63 3.43 -23.35
C ILE A 19 41.30 4.37 -22.17
N VAL A 20 40.47 3.96 -21.25
CA VAL A 20 40.06 4.79 -20.09
C VAL A 20 41.26 5.07 -19.18
N SER A 21 42.15 4.08 -18.97
CA SER A 21 43.40 4.29 -18.22
C SER A 21 44.27 5.40 -18.82
N ASN A 22 44.37 5.45 -20.15
CA ASN A 22 45.24 6.39 -20.88
C ASN A 22 44.60 7.77 -21.10
N THR A 23 43.24 7.85 -21.13
CA THR A 23 42.51 9.10 -21.41
C THR A 23 42.02 9.81 -20.16
N ILE A 24 41.41 9.10 -19.27
CA ILE A 24 40.74 9.64 -18.06
C ILE A 24 41.52 9.31 -16.77
N GLY A 25 42.26 8.20 -16.80
CA GLY A 25 43.08 7.71 -15.69
C GLY A 25 42.38 6.60 -14.86
N LYS A 26 43.22 5.89 -14.11
CA LYS A 26 42.77 4.73 -13.28
C LYS A 26 41.91 5.09 -12.10
N ASN A 27 41.98 6.32 -11.61
CA ASN A 27 41.20 6.82 -10.48
C ASN A 27 39.92 7.53 -10.96
N SER A 28 39.17 6.90 -11.87
CA SER A 28 37.91 7.42 -12.40
C SER A 28 36.77 6.45 -12.20
N ASN A 29 35.53 6.97 -12.15
CA ASN A 29 34.35 6.13 -12.07
C ASN A 29 34.18 5.23 -13.30
N ASP A 30 34.58 5.71 -14.50
CA ASP A 30 34.52 4.93 -15.73
C ASP A 30 35.46 3.72 -15.68
N TYR A 31 36.67 3.91 -15.15
CA TYR A 31 37.60 2.81 -14.90
C TYR A 31 37.01 1.79 -13.90
N ALA A 32 36.37 2.27 -12.82
CA ALA A 32 35.69 1.41 -11.86
C ALA A 32 34.52 0.63 -12.46
N ILE A 33 33.74 1.23 -13.39
CA ILE A 33 32.65 0.55 -14.11
C ILE A 33 33.19 -0.60 -14.94
N ILE A 34 34.25 -0.37 -15.71
CA ILE A 34 34.87 -1.41 -16.55
C ILE A 34 35.45 -2.52 -15.69
N CYS A 35 36.12 -2.18 -14.57
CA CYS A 35 36.59 -3.17 -13.61
C CYS A 35 35.44 -4.02 -13.04
N SER A 36 34.29 -3.41 -12.70
CA SER A 36 33.12 -4.15 -12.25
C SER A 36 32.58 -5.11 -13.32
N SER A 37 32.58 -4.70 -14.58
CA SER A 37 32.16 -5.53 -15.72
C SER A 37 33.14 -6.70 -15.96
N LEU A 38 34.44 -6.45 -15.85
CA LEU A 38 35.47 -7.51 -15.89
C LEU A 38 35.30 -8.50 -14.75
N GLY A 39 35.06 -8.02 -13.51
CA GLY A 39 34.76 -8.87 -12.37
C GLY A 39 33.56 -9.79 -12.65
N THR A 40 32.48 -9.25 -13.21
CA THR A 40 31.30 -10.03 -13.60
C THR A 40 31.62 -11.07 -14.68
N HIS A 41 32.38 -10.69 -15.71
CA HIS A 41 32.81 -11.60 -16.78
C HIS A 41 33.64 -12.78 -16.22
N TYR A 42 34.64 -12.48 -15.39
CA TYR A 42 35.47 -13.52 -14.76
C TYR A 42 34.67 -14.41 -13.80
N ALA A 43 33.69 -13.87 -13.08
CA ALA A 43 32.80 -14.66 -12.25
C ALA A 43 31.96 -15.65 -13.10
N GLN A 44 31.42 -15.21 -14.23
CA GLN A 44 30.68 -16.05 -15.17
C GLN A 44 31.55 -17.16 -15.78
N THR A 45 32.82 -16.89 -16.04
CA THR A 45 33.79 -17.86 -16.57
C THR A 45 34.47 -18.69 -15.47
N LYS A 46 34.04 -18.53 -14.20
CA LYS A 46 34.55 -19.28 -13.04
C LYS A 46 36.02 -18.98 -12.66
N ASP A 47 36.54 -17.87 -13.11
CA ASP A 47 37.85 -17.38 -12.68
C ASP A 47 37.70 -16.53 -11.41
N PHE A 48 37.69 -17.22 -10.25
CA PHE A 48 37.54 -16.59 -8.94
C PHE A 48 38.57 -15.50 -8.67
N ILE A 49 39.84 -15.76 -9.00
CA ILE A 49 40.95 -14.85 -8.65
C ILE A 49 40.83 -13.52 -9.38
N ASN A 50 40.61 -13.55 -10.68
CA ASN A 50 40.45 -12.34 -11.47
C ASN A 50 39.12 -11.64 -11.17
N ALA A 51 38.03 -12.37 -10.93
CA ALA A 51 36.75 -11.79 -10.54
C ALA A 51 36.89 -10.97 -9.26
N GLU A 52 37.42 -11.55 -8.19
CA GLU A 52 37.64 -10.87 -6.91
C GLU A 52 38.55 -9.65 -7.06
N LYS A 53 39.67 -9.80 -7.78
CA LYS A 53 40.60 -8.71 -8.06
C LYS A 53 39.93 -7.50 -8.68
N TYR A 54 39.17 -7.69 -9.74
CA TYR A 54 38.54 -6.58 -10.45
C TYR A 54 37.38 -5.97 -9.69
N TYR A 55 36.59 -6.75 -8.95
CA TYR A 55 35.58 -6.21 -8.05
C TYR A 55 36.20 -5.36 -6.94
N LEU A 56 37.32 -5.79 -6.33
CA LEU A 56 38.03 -5.00 -5.32
C LEU A 56 38.60 -3.71 -5.88
N ILE A 57 39.17 -3.72 -7.09
CA ILE A 57 39.65 -2.50 -7.75
C ILE A 57 38.49 -1.51 -7.93
N SER A 58 37.37 -1.97 -8.48
CA SER A 58 36.18 -1.14 -8.70
C SER A 58 35.68 -0.52 -7.38
N TYR A 59 35.58 -1.33 -6.35
CA TYR A 59 35.09 -0.89 -5.04
C TYR A 59 36.01 0.12 -4.39
N ASN A 60 37.32 -0.13 -4.39
CA ASN A 60 38.30 0.78 -3.79
C ASN A 60 38.38 2.13 -4.50
N ILE A 61 38.26 2.16 -5.82
CA ILE A 61 38.18 3.43 -6.59
C ILE A 61 36.94 4.21 -6.19
N ARG A 62 35.78 3.59 -6.10
CA ARG A 62 34.55 4.28 -5.69
C ARG A 62 34.59 4.74 -4.24
N LEU A 63 35.22 3.95 -3.34
CA LEU A 63 35.45 4.39 -1.97
C LEU A 63 36.35 5.64 -1.91
N LEU A 64 37.39 5.68 -2.75
CA LEU A 64 38.30 6.82 -2.82
C LEU A 64 37.61 8.07 -3.38
N LEU A 65 36.82 7.91 -4.46
CA LEU A 65 36.19 9.04 -5.15
C LEU A 65 34.98 9.61 -4.41
N PHE A 66 34.15 8.75 -3.85
CA PHE A 66 32.82 9.12 -3.38
C PHE A 66 32.59 8.84 -1.89
N GLY A 67 33.52 8.17 -1.22
CA GLY A 67 33.38 7.76 0.17
C GLY A 67 32.45 6.56 0.37
N LYS A 68 32.45 6.04 1.59
CA LYS A 68 31.76 4.80 1.97
C LYS A 68 30.23 4.90 1.87
N SER A 69 29.67 6.09 2.05
CA SER A 69 28.21 6.31 2.12
C SER A 69 27.54 6.50 0.76
N ASN A 70 28.29 6.54 -0.33
CA ASN A 70 27.75 6.80 -1.66
C ASN A 70 26.94 5.61 -2.20
N SER A 71 25.77 5.89 -2.79
CA SER A 71 24.85 4.88 -3.34
C SER A 71 25.45 4.02 -4.45
N LEU A 72 26.46 4.50 -5.18
CA LEU A 72 27.18 3.71 -6.20
C LEU A 72 27.86 2.48 -5.61
N ASN A 73 28.22 2.50 -4.33
CA ASN A 73 28.80 1.34 -3.64
C ASN A 73 27.80 0.20 -3.46
N LEU A 74 26.49 0.46 -3.48
CA LEU A 74 25.47 -0.61 -3.41
C LEU A 74 25.63 -1.63 -4.55
N ILE A 75 25.97 -1.17 -5.76
CA ILE A 75 26.19 -2.06 -6.92
C ILE A 75 27.38 -2.98 -6.65
N ASN A 76 28.48 -2.42 -6.15
CA ASN A 76 29.68 -3.21 -5.88
C ASN A 76 29.45 -4.22 -4.75
N LEU A 77 28.82 -3.76 -3.67
CA LEU A 77 28.50 -4.64 -2.52
C LEU A 77 27.55 -5.77 -2.94
N LYS A 78 26.54 -5.47 -3.78
CA LYS A 78 25.68 -6.49 -4.36
C LYS A 78 26.48 -7.51 -5.18
N ASN A 79 27.38 -7.04 -6.05
CA ASN A 79 28.21 -7.92 -6.85
C ASN A 79 29.09 -8.84 -5.97
N PHE A 80 29.64 -8.33 -4.87
CA PHE A 80 30.37 -9.16 -3.89
C PHE A 80 29.46 -10.20 -3.22
N VAL A 81 28.27 -9.80 -2.81
CA VAL A 81 27.32 -10.72 -2.17
C VAL A 81 26.95 -11.87 -3.11
N ASP A 82 26.64 -11.55 -4.38
CA ASP A 82 26.31 -12.53 -5.42
C ASP A 82 27.52 -13.44 -5.72
N PHE A 83 28.69 -12.84 -5.91
CA PHE A 83 29.95 -13.52 -6.20
C PHE A 83 30.34 -14.52 -5.09
N TYR A 84 30.40 -14.08 -3.84
CA TYR A 84 30.74 -14.97 -2.73
C TYR A 84 29.66 -16.01 -2.44
N SER A 85 28.38 -15.73 -2.78
CA SER A 85 27.32 -16.73 -2.74
C SER A 85 27.57 -17.86 -3.73
N GLU A 86 28.02 -17.52 -4.95
CA GLU A 86 28.26 -18.50 -5.99
C GLU A 86 29.44 -19.42 -5.69
N PHE A 87 30.47 -18.88 -5.05
CA PHE A 87 31.69 -19.62 -4.68
C PHE A 87 31.67 -20.14 -3.24
N GLU A 88 30.51 -20.12 -2.56
CA GLU A 88 30.29 -20.66 -1.21
C GLU A 88 31.22 -20.08 -0.11
N LYS A 89 31.72 -18.86 -0.33
CA LYS A 89 32.55 -18.13 0.64
C LYS A 89 31.66 -17.40 1.67
N THR A 90 31.07 -18.15 2.58
CA THR A 90 30.02 -17.70 3.50
C THR A 90 30.40 -16.53 4.41
N GLU A 91 31.62 -16.46 4.92
CA GLU A 91 32.05 -15.35 5.80
C GLU A 91 32.25 -14.05 5.04
N ASN A 92 32.85 -14.11 3.83
CA ASN A 92 32.99 -12.94 2.96
C ASN A 92 31.59 -12.45 2.52
N GLN A 93 30.70 -13.38 2.13
CA GLN A 93 29.32 -13.05 1.78
C GLN A 93 28.60 -12.34 2.94
N LYS A 94 28.73 -12.87 4.18
CA LYS A 94 28.14 -12.25 5.37
C LYS A 94 28.64 -10.82 5.55
N THR A 95 29.95 -10.59 5.45
CA THR A 95 30.57 -9.28 5.65
C THR A 95 30.01 -8.25 4.67
N TYR A 96 30.04 -8.56 3.37
CA TYR A 96 29.56 -7.63 2.34
C TYR A 96 28.02 -7.48 2.34
N LEU A 97 27.28 -8.52 2.75
CA LEU A 97 25.82 -8.43 2.90
C LEU A 97 25.44 -7.46 4.04
N LEU A 98 26.12 -7.53 5.18
CA LEU A 98 25.88 -6.59 6.29
C LEU A 98 26.22 -5.16 5.89
N GLU A 99 27.32 -4.96 5.16
CA GLU A 99 27.70 -3.64 4.65
C GLU A 99 26.68 -3.12 3.63
N TYR A 100 26.17 -3.99 2.74
CA TYR A 100 25.10 -3.66 1.79
C TYR A 100 23.82 -3.23 2.50
N LEU A 101 23.36 -4.00 3.50
CA LEU A 101 22.13 -3.71 4.24
C LEU A 101 22.21 -2.40 5.02
N ASP A 102 23.38 -2.11 5.64
CA ASP A 102 23.60 -0.84 6.34
C ASP A 102 23.65 0.36 5.37
N LEU A 103 24.33 0.22 4.23
CA LEU A 103 24.38 1.27 3.22
C LEU A 103 23.00 1.50 2.59
N LEU A 104 22.24 0.45 2.30
CA LEU A 104 20.87 0.55 1.78
C LEU A 104 19.97 1.32 2.74
N LYS A 105 20.00 0.96 4.03
CA LYS A 105 19.23 1.65 5.07
C LYS A 105 19.57 3.15 5.15
N ARG A 106 20.86 3.49 5.16
CA ARG A 106 21.32 4.89 5.19
C ARG A 106 20.84 5.67 3.96
N ASN A 107 20.99 5.11 2.77
CA ASN A 107 20.53 5.75 1.55
C ASN A 107 19.02 5.96 1.54
N LEU A 108 18.23 4.96 1.93
CA LEU A 108 16.76 5.11 2.04
C LEU A 108 16.37 6.24 3.00
N LEU A 109 17.05 6.37 4.14
CA LEU A 109 16.81 7.46 5.09
C LEU A 109 17.19 8.82 4.52
N GLU A 110 18.28 8.93 3.78
CA GLU A 110 18.69 10.18 3.12
C GLU A 110 17.73 10.58 2.01
N MET A 111 17.28 9.62 1.20
CA MET A 111 16.30 9.88 0.13
C MET A 111 14.96 10.39 0.69
N ASN A 112 14.53 9.85 1.82
CA ASN A 112 13.29 10.29 2.48
C ASN A 112 13.28 11.74 2.95
N ILE A 113 14.44 12.34 3.19
CA ILE A 113 14.54 13.74 3.62
C ILE A 113 14.88 14.71 2.47
N ASN A 114 15.13 14.18 1.27
CA ASN A 114 15.58 14.99 0.13
C ASN A 114 14.69 14.87 -1.11
N PHE A 115 13.96 13.77 -1.27
CA PHE A 115 13.20 13.46 -2.47
C PHE A 115 11.73 13.85 -2.36
N SER A 116 11.11 14.17 -3.50
CA SER A 116 9.66 14.18 -3.64
C SER A 116 9.10 12.77 -3.50
N GLN A 117 7.79 12.64 -3.30
CA GLN A 117 7.12 11.34 -3.27
C GLN A 117 7.37 10.54 -4.54
N ASN A 118 7.27 11.19 -5.71
CA ASN A 118 7.45 10.53 -7.01
C ASN A 118 8.89 10.04 -7.21
N GLU A 119 9.87 10.83 -6.81
CA GLU A 119 11.28 10.43 -6.85
C GLU A 119 11.56 9.26 -5.91
N LEU A 120 11.01 9.29 -4.70
CA LEU A 120 11.14 8.21 -3.73
C LEU A 120 10.53 6.90 -4.25
N LEU A 121 9.32 6.95 -4.80
CA LEU A 121 8.65 5.79 -5.42
C LEU A 121 9.43 5.27 -6.64
N SER A 122 9.98 6.16 -7.46
CA SER A 122 10.80 5.77 -8.61
C SER A 122 12.12 5.12 -8.17
N TYR A 123 12.74 5.65 -7.14
CA TYR A 123 13.98 5.11 -6.58
C TYR A 123 13.74 3.72 -5.96
N THR A 124 12.72 3.55 -5.15
CA THR A 124 12.39 2.26 -4.54
C THR A 124 12.06 1.21 -5.60
N LYS A 125 11.32 1.56 -6.66
CA LYS A 125 11.06 0.67 -7.80
C LYS A 125 12.33 0.21 -8.52
N LYS A 126 13.35 1.05 -8.60
CA LYS A 126 14.64 0.70 -9.25
C LYS A 126 15.52 -0.18 -8.35
N ILE A 127 15.47 0.01 -7.04
CA ILE A 127 16.32 -0.72 -6.09
C ILE A 127 15.71 -2.06 -5.70
N LEU A 128 14.39 -2.11 -5.45
CA LEU A 128 13.71 -3.32 -4.95
C LEU A 128 13.86 -4.54 -5.86
N PRO A 129 13.75 -4.44 -7.21
CA PRO A 129 13.99 -5.59 -8.07
C PRO A 129 15.42 -6.14 -7.99
N ASN A 130 16.37 -5.29 -7.56
CA ASN A 130 17.77 -5.68 -7.41
C ASN A 130 18.12 -6.14 -5.98
N ASN A 131 17.15 -6.19 -5.07
CA ASN A 131 17.36 -6.69 -3.71
C ASN A 131 17.41 -8.22 -3.72
N THR A 132 18.56 -8.75 -4.09
CA THR A 132 18.84 -10.20 -4.07
C THR A 132 19.02 -10.73 -2.65
N TYR A 133 19.15 -9.84 -1.65
CA TYR A 133 19.48 -10.25 -0.29
C TYR A 133 18.43 -11.18 0.33
N LEU A 134 17.14 -10.99 0.06
CA LEU A 134 16.11 -11.92 0.56
C LEU A 134 16.22 -13.29 -0.09
N SER A 135 16.54 -13.36 -1.38
CA SER A 135 16.76 -14.64 -2.08
C SER A 135 17.99 -15.39 -1.56
N ILE A 136 19.05 -14.66 -1.26
CA ILE A 136 20.28 -15.22 -0.68
C ILE A 136 20.02 -15.66 0.76
N PHE A 137 19.37 -14.81 1.53
CA PHE A 137 18.98 -15.05 2.90
C PHE A 137 18.06 -16.26 3.06
N ASN A 138 17.13 -16.45 2.11
CA ASN A 138 16.20 -17.57 2.08
C ASN A 138 16.87 -18.94 2.02
N LYS A 139 18.10 -19.04 1.49
CA LYS A 139 18.85 -20.30 1.41
C LYS A 139 19.36 -20.76 2.79
N GLN A 140 19.63 -19.85 3.71
CA GLN A 140 20.14 -20.13 5.05
C GLN A 140 19.50 -19.19 6.11
N PRO A 141 18.16 -19.22 6.26
CA PRO A 141 17.47 -18.33 7.18
C PRO A 141 17.90 -18.61 8.61
N ASN A 142 17.99 -17.56 9.42
CA ASN A 142 18.31 -17.62 10.85
C ASN A 142 19.73 -18.14 11.20
N LYS A 143 20.62 -18.26 10.22
CA LYS A 143 22.00 -18.67 10.48
C LYS A 143 22.80 -17.58 11.22
N TYR A 144 22.59 -16.32 10.83
CA TYR A 144 23.27 -15.16 11.42
C TYR A 144 22.25 -14.14 11.89
N SER A 145 22.19 -13.87 13.18
CA SER A 145 21.23 -12.95 13.81
C SER A 145 21.33 -11.53 13.25
N GLU A 146 22.55 -11.07 12.96
CA GLU A 146 22.83 -9.73 12.44
C GLU A 146 22.24 -9.54 11.03
N ILE A 147 22.27 -10.58 10.19
CA ILE A 147 21.65 -10.56 8.86
C ILE A 147 20.13 -10.50 8.99
N ASN A 148 19.54 -11.32 9.89
CA ASN A 148 18.10 -11.27 10.16
C ASN A 148 17.65 -9.86 10.57
N ILE A 149 18.40 -9.24 11.48
CA ILE A 149 18.13 -7.88 11.95
C ILE A 149 18.23 -6.90 10.79
N GLY A 150 19.32 -6.94 10.02
CA GLY A 150 19.53 -6.04 8.89
C GLY A 150 18.46 -6.18 7.80
N CYS A 151 18.10 -7.42 7.44
CA CYS A 151 17.03 -7.68 6.47
C CYS A 151 15.68 -7.15 6.98
N TYR A 152 15.31 -7.49 8.22
CA TYR A 152 14.04 -7.06 8.79
C TYR A 152 13.93 -5.53 8.89
N GLU A 153 14.97 -4.85 9.36
CA GLU A 153 14.95 -3.40 9.51
C GLU A 153 14.88 -2.66 8.18
N ASN A 154 15.46 -3.22 7.10
CA ASN A 154 15.27 -2.68 5.74
C ASN A 154 13.84 -2.91 5.24
N GLU A 155 13.26 -4.11 5.42
CA GLU A 155 11.87 -4.37 5.05
C GLU A 155 10.89 -3.49 5.86
N LEU A 156 11.11 -3.33 7.16
CA LEU A 156 10.33 -2.45 8.02
C LEU A 156 10.40 -0.99 7.57
N LEU A 157 11.57 -0.52 7.13
CA LEU A 157 11.76 0.82 6.59
C LEU A 157 11.01 0.98 5.26
N LEU A 158 11.10 0.00 4.37
CA LEU A 158 10.49 0.03 3.03
C LEU A 158 8.95 -0.04 3.08
N LYS A 159 8.36 -0.72 4.07
CA LYS A 159 6.90 -0.85 4.17
C LYS A 159 6.21 0.51 4.34
N ASN A 160 5.39 0.86 3.33
CA ASN A 160 4.66 2.13 3.28
C ASN A 160 5.57 3.36 3.48
N LEU A 161 6.79 3.32 2.96
CA LEU A 161 7.81 4.33 3.20
C LEU A 161 7.34 5.73 2.79
N SER A 162 6.77 5.88 1.59
CA SER A 162 6.33 7.18 1.10
C SER A 162 5.10 7.69 1.87
N LEU A 163 4.17 6.82 2.27
CA LEU A 163 3.03 7.18 3.12
C LEU A 163 3.50 7.69 4.50
N ARG A 164 4.39 6.96 5.15
CA ARG A 164 4.93 7.34 6.46
C ARG A 164 5.72 8.65 6.39
N ASN A 165 6.44 8.87 5.30
CA ASN A 165 7.16 10.12 5.09
C ASN A 165 6.21 11.32 4.97
N GLN A 166 5.13 11.19 4.20
CA GLN A 166 4.13 12.25 4.08
C GLN A 166 3.44 12.56 5.41
N GLN A 167 3.05 11.53 6.17
CA GLN A 167 2.49 11.70 7.51
C GLN A 167 3.47 12.39 8.45
N ARG A 168 4.76 12.05 8.39
CA ARG A 168 5.82 12.70 9.15
C ARG A 168 5.93 14.18 8.79
N ILE A 169 5.98 14.50 7.50
CA ILE A 169 6.09 15.88 7.01
C ILE A 169 4.91 16.70 7.53
N LYS A 170 3.67 16.22 7.32
CA LYS A 170 2.45 16.88 7.80
C LYS A 170 2.50 17.12 9.30
N ASN A 171 2.76 16.10 10.11
CA ASN A 171 2.84 16.20 11.57
C ASN A 171 3.96 17.15 12.04
N SER A 172 5.08 17.20 11.32
CA SER A 172 6.18 18.11 11.64
C SER A 172 5.79 19.56 11.40
N ILE A 173 5.11 19.84 10.29
CA ILE A 173 4.64 21.19 9.93
C ILE A 173 3.55 21.68 10.89
N GLU A 174 2.59 20.82 11.24
CA GLU A 174 1.53 21.15 12.20
C GLU A 174 2.09 21.56 13.57
N LYS A 175 3.13 20.87 14.02
CA LYS A 175 3.81 21.16 15.31
C LYS A 175 4.83 22.29 15.23
N SER A 176 5.22 22.71 14.04
CA SER A 176 6.17 23.80 13.83
C SER A 176 5.54 25.15 14.15
N ASN A 177 6.36 26.10 14.62
CA ASN A 177 6.00 27.53 14.72
C ASN A 177 6.45 28.32 13.49
N ASP A 178 7.03 27.66 12.48
CA ASP A 178 7.50 28.30 11.25
C ASP A 178 6.32 28.65 10.34
N VAL A 179 5.98 29.92 10.25
CA VAL A 179 4.88 30.45 9.45
C VAL A 179 5.17 30.25 7.95
N ILE A 180 6.42 30.49 7.54
CA ILE A 180 6.82 30.39 6.12
C ILE A 180 6.69 28.94 5.63
N LEU A 181 7.11 27.98 6.46
CA LEU A 181 6.95 26.55 6.11
C LEU A 181 5.48 26.15 6.02
N LYS A 182 4.61 26.67 6.90
CA LYS A 182 3.17 26.43 6.83
C LYS A 182 2.54 27.03 5.56
N GLU A 183 2.92 28.23 5.17
CA GLU A 183 2.47 28.87 3.92
C GLU A 183 2.91 28.07 2.70
N LYS A 184 4.18 27.65 2.63
CA LYS A 184 4.68 26.77 1.55
C LYS A 184 3.89 25.46 1.46
N TYR A 185 3.56 24.88 2.60
CA TYR A 185 2.77 23.63 2.63
C TYR A 185 1.34 23.86 2.14
N GLN A 186 0.70 24.97 2.51
CA GLN A 186 -0.62 25.32 2.00
C GLN A 186 -0.60 25.51 0.48
N GLN A 187 0.43 26.20 -0.04
CA GLN A 187 0.61 26.37 -1.49
C GLN A 187 0.82 25.02 -2.19
N PHE A 188 1.65 24.15 -1.61
CA PHE A 188 1.86 22.78 -2.13
C PHE A 188 0.54 21.98 -2.21
N VAL A 189 -0.27 22.01 -1.15
CA VAL A 189 -1.57 21.32 -1.14
C VAL A 189 -2.52 21.94 -2.18
N ALA A 190 -2.55 23.26 -2.32
CA ALA A 190 -3.36 23.96 -3.33
C ALA A 190 -2.93 23.56 -4.75
N ASN A 191 -1.62 23.57 -5.04
CA ASN A 191 -1.08 23.15 -6.33
C ASN A 191 -1.43 21.68 -6.63
N LYS A 192 -1.29 20.79 -5.64
CA LYS A 192 -1.67 19.37 -5.81
C LYS A 192 -3.15 19.18 -6.13
N ARG A 193 -4.03 19.91 -5.43
CA ARG A 193 -5.48 19.89 -5.72
C ARG A 193 -5.76 20.37 -7.13
N TYR A 194 -5.12 21.44 -7.57
CA TYR A 194 -5.28 21.96 -8.91
C TYR A 194 -4.73 20.99 -9.98
N LEU A 195 -3.55 20.42 -9.77
CA LEU A 195 -3.00 19.39 -10.67
C LEU A 195 -3.92 18.16 -10.78
N THR A 196 -4.49 17.69 -9.68
CA THR A 196 -5.45 16.57 -9.69
C THR A 196 -6.64 16.91 -10.58
N LYS A 197 -7.21 18.13 -10.50
CA LYS A 197 -8.29 18.57 -11.39
C LYS A 197 -7.86 18.64 -12.87
N LEU A 198 -6.65 19.09 -13.14
CA LEU A 198 -6.11 19.13 -14.50
C LEU A 198 -5.88 17.71 -15.08
N GLU A 199 -5.50 16.74 -14.23
CA GLU A 199 -5.34 15.34 -14.64
C GLU A 199 -6.66 14.66 -15.02
N GLU A 200 -7.80 15.18 -14.55
CA GLU A 200 -9.15 14.76 -14.95
C GLU A 200 -9.57 15.24 -16.34
N LEU A 201 -8.76 16.10 -16.96
CA LEU A 201 -8.99 16.55 -18.33
C LEU A 201 -8.30 15.64 -19.35
N PRO A 202 -8.89 15.48 -20.55
CA PRO A 202 -8.18 14.94 -21.68
C PRO A 202 -6.84 15.65 -21.89
N MET A 203 -5.82 14.93 -22.31
CA MET A 203 -4.45 15.47 -22.46
C MET A 203 -4.43 16.73 -23.38
N ALA A 204 -5.26 16.74 -24.43
CA ALA A 204 -5.36 17.86 -25.37
C ALA A 204 -6.00 19.13 -24.78
N GLN A 205 -6.72 19.01 -23.67
CA GLN A 205 -7.41 20.13 -23.00
C GLN A 205 -6.63 20.64 -21.78
N ARG A 206 -5.52 20.02 -21.43
CA ARG A 206 -4.68 20.50 -20.33
C ARG A 206 -3.98 21.80 -20.71
N PRO A 207 -3.86 22.77 -19.79
CA PRO A 207 -3.14 24.00 -20.03
C PRO A 207 -1.68 23.74 -20.45
N THR A 208 -1.12 24.64 -21.25
CA THR A 208 0.27 24.52 -21.76
C THR A 208 1.33 24.57 -20.66
N ASP A 209 1.01 25.15 -19.51
CA ASP A 209 1.88 25.25 -18.32
C ASP A 209 1.73 24.06 -17.35
N PHE A 210 0.93 23.04 -17.68
CA PHE A 210 0.68 21.87 -16.81
C PHE A 210 1.98 21.18 -16.35
N GLU A 211 2.92 20.90 -17.27
CA GLU A 211 4.18 20.24 -16.92
C GLU A 211 5.10 21.17 -16.10
N SER A 212 5.04 22.48 -16.35
CA SER A 212 5.77 23.48 -15.56
C SER A 212 5.25 23.53 -14.13
N LEU A 213 3.93 23.60 -13.95
CA LEU A 213 3.29 23.58 -12.63
C LEU A 213 3.59 22.28 -11.86
N LYS A 214 3.60 21.15 -12.55
CA LYS A 214 3.96 19.87 -11.95
C LYS A 214 5.40 19.88 -11.44
N THR A 215 6.34 20.38 -12.24
CA THR A 215 7.75 20.51 -11.86
C THR A 215 7.93 21.47 -10.69
N GLU A 216 7.25 22.62 -10.70
CA GLU A 216 7.28 23.58 -9.61
C GLU A 216 6.74 22.96 -8.30
N THR A 217 5.63 22.23 -8.39
CA THR A 217 5.02 21.55 -7.24
C THR A 217 5.95 20.48 -6.65
N GLU A 218 6.64 19.71 -7.51
CA GLU A 218 7.64 18.74 -7.04
C GLU A 218 8.86 19.41 -6.38
N ASN A 219 9.31 20.55 -6.88
CA ASN A 219 10.40 21.31 -6.27
C ASN A 219 9.98 21.90 -4.91
N LEU A 220 8.74 22.38 -4.82
CA LEU A 220 8.16 22.86 -3.56
C LEU A 220 8.05 21.71 -2.53
N GLU A 221 7.64 20.52 -2.95
CA GLU A 221 7.60 19.32 -2.10
C GLU A 221 8.99 18.98 -1.55
N LYS A 222 10.05 19.01 -2.38
CA LYS A 222 11.43 18.76 -1.96
C LYS A 222 11.90 19.78 -0.93
N ASP A 223 11.60 21.06 -1.15
CA ASP A 223 11.98 22.13 -0.22
C ASP A 223 11.28 21.94 1.13
N ILE A 224 9.99 21.68 1.15
CA ILE A 224 9.21 21.36 2.33
C ILE A 224 9.76 20.11 3.04
N THR A 225 10.09 19.06 2.29
CA THR A 225 10.63 17.82 2.85
C THR A 225 11.93 18.05 3.58
N ARG A 226 12.85 18.85 3.00
CA ARG A 226 14.14 19.22 3.61
C ARG A 226 13.95 20.09 4.84
N GLN A 227 13.13 21.13 4.75
CA GLN A 227 12.87 22.01 5.87
C GLN A 227 12.19 21.29 7.04
N SER A 228 11.17 20.46 6.76
CA SER A 228 10.50 19.66 7.80
C SER A 228 11.42 18.65 8.49
N ALA A 229 12.49 18.21 7.83
CA ALA A 229 13.46 17.29 8.41
C ALA A 229 14.32 17.93 9.51
N THR A 230 14.47 19.26 9.51
CA THR A 230 15.23 19.99 10.54
C THR A 230 14.46 20.17 11.85
N PHE A 231 13.12 20.18 11.79
CA PHE A 231 12.24 20.36 12.98
C PHE A 231 11.95 19.08 13.74
N ALA A 232 12.09 17.94 13.09
CA ALA A 232 11.96 16.64 13.73
C ALA A 232 13.21 15.84 13.41
N ASP A 233 13.67 15.02 14.37
CA ASP A 233 14.67 14.01 14.06
C ASP A 233 14.07 12.99 13.07
N ALA A 234 14.01 13.41 11.79
CA ALA A 234 13.33 12.70 10.73
C ALA A 234 13.91 11.29 10.54
N LYS A 235 15.24 11.17 10.66
CA LYS A 235 15.93 9.88 10.58
C LYS A 235 15.48 8.97 11.72
N LYS A 236 15.34 9.48 12.94
CA LYS A 236 14.91 8.70 14.10
C LYS A 236 13.46 8.25 14.00
N THR A 237 12.58 9.11 13.50
CA THR A 237 11.16 8.78 13.33
C THR A 237 10.94 7.72 12.25
N LEU A 238 11.77 7.69 11.21
CA LEU A 238 11.70 6.70 10.13
C LEU A 238 12.47 5.41 10.45
N SER A 239 13.59 5.50 11.17
CA SER A 239 14.44 4.35 11.51
C SER A 239 13.98 3.63 12.79
N ILE A 240 12.74 3.13 12.77
CA ILE A 240 12.22 2.30 13.85
C ILE A 240 12.98 0.98 13.84
N SER A 241 13.54 0.59 15.00
CA SER A 241 14.21 -0.68 15.16
C SER A 241 13.24 -1.78 15.60
N TRP A 242 13.59 -3.02 15.30
CA TRP A 242 12.82 -4.17 15.77
C TRP A 242 12.73 -4.25 17.31
N LYS A 243 13.75 -3.74 18.03
CA LYS A 243 13.75 -3.65 19.49
C LYS A 243 12.65 -2.76 20.03
N GLN A 244 12.45 -1.59 19.42
CA GLN A 244 11.37 -0.68 19.81
C GLN A 244 9.98 -1.31 19.62
N ILE A 245 9.80 -2.12 18.56
CA ILE A 245 8.57 -2.90 18.37
C ILE A 245 8.44 -3.94 19.48
N GLN A 246 9.50 -4.74 19.71
CA GLN A 246 9.52 -5.78 20.73
C GLN A 246 9.19 -5.25 22.12
N GLU A 247 9.68 -4.06 22.49
CA GLU A 247 9.43 -3.41 23.78
C GLU A 247 7.94 -3.12 24.00
N LYS A 248 7.18 -2.86 22.93
CA LYS A 248 5.74 -2.60 22.97
C LYS A 248 4.87 -3.85 23.09
N LEU A 249 5.42 -5.02 22.76
CA LEU A 249 4.65 -6.27 22.79
C LEU A 249 4.39 -6.72 24.22
N LEU A 250 3.20 -7.29 24.41
CA LEU A 250 2.86 -8.08 25.60
C LEU A 250 3.39 -9.52 25.46
N PRO A 251 3.47 -10.29 26.54
CA PRO A 251 4.00 -11.67 26.50
C PRO A 251 3.30 -12.61 25.51
N ASN A 252 2.01 -12.37 25.25
CA ASN A 252 1.18 -13.19 24.36
C ASN A 252 0.94 -12.53 22.98
N ASP A 253 1.73 -11.53 22.64
CA ASP A 253 1.66 -10.88 21.34
C ASP A 253 2.70 -11.47 20.38
N VAL A 254 2.33 -11.54 19.10
CA VAL A 254 3.25 -11.86 17.99
C VAL A 254 3.08 -10.85 16.87
N VAL A 255 4.19 -10.42 16.31
CA VAL A 255 4.24 -9.64 15.06
C VAL A 255 4.58 -10.58 13.92
N ILE A 256 3.83 -10.47 12.83
CA ILE A 256 4.06 -11.19 11.58
C ILE A 256 4.11 -10.16 10.46
N ASP A 257 5.31 -9.89 9.99
CA ASP A 257 5.54 -9.07 8.80
C ASP A 257 5.73 -9.97 7.58
N LEU A 258 4.70 -10.04 6.72
CA LEU A 258 4.83 -10.73 5.45
C LEU A 258 5.71 -9.93 4.50
N VAL A 259 6.55 -10.62 3.75
CA VAL A 259 7.38 -10.06 2.68
C VAL A 259 7.16 -10.86 1.40
N SER A 260 7.17 -10.17 0.26
CA SER A 260 7.13 -10.79 -1.06
C SER A 260 8.25 -10.21 -1.91
N TYR A 261 8.98 -11.05 -2.63
CA TYR A 261 10.14 -10.63 -3.40
C TYR A 261 10.36 -11.52 -4.61
N HIS A 262 10.90 -10.95 -5.70
CA HIS A 262 11.33 -11.72 -6.86
C HIS A 262 12.48 -12.63 -6.50
N TYR A 263 12.38 -13.91 -6.87
CA TYR A 263 13.38 -14.89 -6.52
C TYR A 263 14.57 -14.84 -7.48
N TYR A 264 15.75 -14.69 -6.91
CA TYR A 264 17.02 -14.71 -7.62
C TYR A 264 17.77 -16.02 -7.34
N ASN A 265 18.05 -16.80 -8.39
CA ASN A 265 18.86 -18.01 -8.31
C ASN A 265 19.91 -18.00 -9.43
N LYS A 266 21.05 -17.31 -9.20
CA LYS A 266 22.10 -17.01 -10.20
C LYS A 266 21.60 -16.14 -11.38
N LYS A 267 20.31 -16.12 -11.64
CA LYS A 267 19.58 -15.26 -12.57
C LYS A 267 18.21 -14.96 -12.00
N TRP A 268 17.59 -13.89 -12.48
CA TRP A 268 16.20 -13.60 -12.15
C TRP A 268 15.28 -14.70 -12.68
N THR A 269 14.33 -15.11 -11.85
CA THR A 269 13.27 -16.07 -12.19
C THR A 269 11.93 -15.35 -12.27
N ASP A 270 10.91 -16.03 -12.79
CA ASP A 270 9.53 -15.53 -12.81
C ASP A 270 8.81 -15.77 -11.47
N SER A 271 9.51 -16.32 -10.47
CA SER A 271 8.92 -16.67 -9.19
C SER A 271 8.94 -15.48 -8.24
N ILE A 272 7.81 -15.22 -7.60
CA ILE A 272 7.68 -14.32 -6.45
C ILE A 272 7.52 -15.21 -5.21
N MET A 273 8.45 -15.09 -4.27
CA MET A 273 8.43 -15.85 -3.02
C MET A 273 7.83 -15.04 -1.88
N TYR A 274 7.13 -15.72 -1.01
CA TYR A 274 6.63 -15.16 0.26
C TYR A 274 7.41 -15.70 1.43
N GLY A 275 7.63 -14.82 2.40
CA GLY A 275 8.20 -15.15 3.70
C GLY A 275 7.56 -14.30 4.79
N ALA A 276 7.88 -14.62 6.03
CA ALA A 276 7.44 -13.89 7.20
C ALA A 276 8.60 -13.62 8.15
N PHE A 277 8.73 -12.38 8.59
CA PHE A 277 9.48 -12.07 9.80
C PHE A 277 8.56 -12.14 11.01
N VAL A 278 9.04 -12.79 12.07
CA VAL A 278 8.29 -13.03 13.31
C VAL A 278 9.04 -12.44 14.49
N ILE A 279 8.33 -11.66 15.31
CA ILE A 279 8.84 -11.09 16.56
C ILE A 279 7.86 -11.41 17.69
N LYS A 280 8.38 -11.90 18.81
CA LYS A 280 7.69 -12.06 20.10
C LYS A 280 8.43 -11.30 21.18
N LYS A 281 7.83 -11.16 22.35
CA LYS A 281 8.42 -10.46 23.49
C LYS A 281 9.78 -11.02 23.91
N ASP A 282 9.97 -12.32 23.80
CA ASP A 282 11.17 -13.06 24.19
C ASP A 282 12.13 -13.39 23.03
N THR A 283 11.81 -12.97 21.81
CA THR A 283 12.64 -13.24 20.63
C THR A 283 14.00 -12.55 20.73
N LYS A 284 15.08 -13.30 20.48
CA LYS A 284 16.46 -12.77 20.51
C LYS A 284 16.81 -11.92 19.30
N PHE A 285 16.18 -12.18 18.16
CA PHE A 285 16.28 -11.44 16.89
C PHE A 285 15.06 -11.76 16.02
N PRO A 286 14.69 -10.93 15.02
CA PRO A 286 13.59 -11.22 14.11
C PRO A 286 13.82 -12.55 13.39
N LYS A 287 12.92 -13.52 13.61
CA LYS A 287 13.00 -14.85 12.98
C LYS A 287 12.38 -14.80 11.60
N TYR A 288 13.04 -15.37 10.61
CA TYR A 288 12.49 -15.47 9.25
C TYR A 288 11.98 -16.88 8.96
N ILE A 289 10.83 -16.96 8.31
CA ILE A 289 10.19 -18.22 7.93
C ILE A 289 9.77 -18.13 6.46
N ASN A 290 10.22 -19.12 5.66
CA ASN A 290 9.75 -19.28 4.29
C ASN A 290 8.30 -19.75 4.26
N LEU A 291 7.50 -19.21 3.35
CA LEU A 291 6.11 -19.59 3.22
C LEU A 291 5.87 -20.35 1.90
N PHE A 292 5.65 -19.65 0.80
CA PHE A 292 5.22 -20.24 -0.47
C PHE A 292 5.62 -19.37 -1.68
N GLU A 293 5.42 -19.90 -2.88
CA GLU A 293 5.50 -19.15 -4.13
C GLU A 293 4.14 -18.52 -4.46
N GLU A 294 4.12 -17.26 -4.92
CA GLU A 294 2.90 -16.48 -5.22
C GLU A 294 1.91 -17.22 -6.12
N LYS A 295 2.39 -18.00 -7.08
CA LYS A 295 1.54 -18.81 -7.99
C LYS A 295 0.59 -19.73 -7.24
N GLN A 296 0.99 -20.26 -6.06
CA GLN A 296 0.14 -21.12 -5.24
C GLN A 296 -1.03 -20.30 -4.64
N LEU A 297 -0.75 -19.09 -4.15
CA LEU A 297 -1.78 -18.21 -3.63
C LEU A 297 -2.67 -17.66 -4.75
N ALA A 298 -2.07 -17.23 -5.87
CA ALA A 298 -2.81 -16.71 -7.02
C ALA A 298 -3.85 -17.70 -7.55
N ALA A 299 -3.48 -18.99 -7.64
CA ALA A 299 -4.41 -20.06 -8.05
C ALA A 299 -5.61 -20.22 -7.09
N LEU A 300 -5.41 -19.97 -5.78
CA LEU A 300 -6.49 -20.01 -4.78
C LEU A 300 -7.34 -18.73 -4.76
N LEU A 301 -6.77 -17.59 -5.17
CA LEU A 301 -7.45 -16.30 -5.23
C LEU A 301 -8.08 -16.00 -6.59
N GLU A 302 -8.08 -16.96 -7.53
CA GLU A 302 -8.63 -16.75 -8.85
C GLU A 302 -10.09 -16.27 -8.76
N ARG A 303 -10.29 -15.00 -9.09
CA ARG A 303 -11.58 -14.31 -9.06
C ARG A 303 -12.00 -14.02 -10.49
N ASN A 304 -13.14 -14.57 -10.89
CA ASN A 304 -13.77 -14.13 -12.12
C ASN A 304 -14.61 -12.86 -11.82
N THR A 305 -13.98 -11.70 -11.93
CA THR A 305 -14.63 -10.40 -11.68
C THR A 305 -15.77 -10.08 -12.64
N MET A 306 -15.84 -10.78 -13.77
CA MET A 306 -16.93 -10.67 -14.76
C MET A 306 -18.03 -11.72 -14.56
N ALA A 307 -17.87 -12.65 -13.61
CA ALA A 307 -18.86 -13.69 -13.36
C ALA A 307 -20.15 -13.09 -12.73
N ALA A 308 -21.28 -13.71 -13.04
CA ALA A 308 -22.53 -13.41 -12.37
C ALA A 308 -22.38 -13.57 -10.84
N ASN A 309 -23.08 -12.73 -10.05
CA ASN A 309 -22.97 -12.71 -8.58
C ASN A 309 -23.06 -14.10 -7.93
N THR A 310 -23.85 -14.99 -8.48
CA THR A 310 -24.00 -16.38 -7.99
C THR A 310 -22.73 -17.22 -8.16
N ILE A 311 -21.98 -17.02 -9.24
CA ILE A 311 -20.71 -17.74 -9.49
C ILE A 311 -19.63 -17.16 -8.60
N GLN A 312 -19.55 -15.83 -8.47
CA GLN A 312 -18.61 -15.15 -7.57
C GLN A 312 -18.84 -15.58 -6.12
N ALA A 313 -20.10 -15.64 -5.68
CA ALA A 313 -20.44 -16.12 -4.34
C ALA A 313 -19.98 -17.57 -4.09
N LYS A 314 -20.14 -18.48 -5.08
CA LYS A 314 -19.65 -19.85 -4.96
C LYS A 314 -18.12 -19.92 -4.83
N ILE A 315 -17.39 -19.14 -5.62
CA ILE A 315 -15.92 -19.08 -5.58
C ILE A 315 -15.47 -18.56 -4.19
N LEU A 316 -16.01 -17.43 -3.74
CA LEU A 316 -15.64 -16.83 -2.47
C LEU A 316 -16.04 -17.68 -1.26
N ASN A 317 -17.21 -18.32 -1.29
CA ASN A 317 -17.59 -19.27 -0.26
C ASN A 317 -16.60 -20.43 -0.18
N LYS A 318 -16.18 -20.98 -1.31
CA LYS A 318 -15.15 -22.04 -1.34
C LYS A 318 -13.83 -21.54 -0.77
N GLN A 319 -13.35 -20.35 -1.16
CA GLN A 319 -12.08 -19.77 -0.67
C GLN A 319 -12.05 -19.58 0.85
N TYR A 320 -13.17 -19.20 1.45
CA TYR A 320 -13.29 -18.93 2.90
C TYR A 320 -13.96 -20.07 3.69
N SER A 321 -14.27 -21.20 3.06
CA SER A 321 -14.66 -22.45 3.72
C SER A 321 -13.57 -23.52 3.65
N ASP A 322 -12.66 -23.42 2.67
CA ASP A 322 -11.51 -24.31 2.51
C ASP A 322 -10.30 -23.76 3.27
N LYS A 323 -9.55 -24.64 3.92
CA LYS A 323 -8.34 -24.29 4.66
C LYS A 323 -7.13 -23.97 3.78
N ALA A 324 -7.22 -24.17 2.46
CA ALA A 324 -6.07 -24.08 1.57
C ALA A 324 -5.30 -22.75 1.69
N ILE A 325 -6.00 -21.60 1.71
CA ILE A 325 -5.35 -20.30 1.90
C ILE A 325 -4.77 -20.20 3.31
N CYS A 326 -5.54 -20.60 4.32
CA CYS A 326 -5.09 -20.59 5.71
C CYS A 326 -3.82 -21.44 5.88
N ASP A 327 -3.80 -22.63 5.31
CA ASP A 327 -2.68 -23.57 5.39
C ASP A 327 -1.39 -23.03 4.75
N LEU A 328 -1.48 -22.30 3.65
CA LEU A 328 -0.31 -21.67 3.03
C LEU A 328 0.39 -20.70 4.00
N PHE A 329 -0.36 -19.93 4.77
CA PHE A 329 0.20 -18.96 5.71
C PHE A 329 0.49 -19.57 7.08
N LEU A 330 -0.43 -20.39 7.63
CA LEU A 330 -0.37 -20.80 9.03
C LEU A 330 0.48 -22.05 9.28
N LYS A 331 0.47 -23.06 8.39
CA LYS A 331 1.29 -24.27 8.63
C LYS A 331 2.77 -23.98 8.87
N PRO A 332 3.42 -23.13 8.04
CA PRO A 332 4.80 -22.76 8.31
C PRO A 332 5.01 -21.97 9.61
N LEU A 333 3.96 -21.26 10.07
CA LEU A 333 3.98 -20.38 11.23
C LEU A 333 3.40 -21.04 12.51
N GLU A 334 2.90 -22.27 12.44
CA GLU A 334 2.13 -22.91 13.51
C GLU A 334 2.84 -22.87 14.88
N LYS A 335 4.14 -23.15 14.89
CA LYS A 335 4.96 -23.13 16.12
C LYS A 335 5.05 -21.74 16.75
N GLU A 336 4.90 -20.68 15.95
CA GLU A 336 5.00 -19.30 16.39
C GLU A 336 3.71 -18.82 17.07
N PHE A 337 2.58 -19.50 16.85
CA PHE A 337 1.30 -19.16 17.47
C PHE A 337 1.09 -19.78 18.88
N ASN A 338 1.99 -20.65 19.31
CA ASN A 338 1.87 -21.27 20.65
C ASN A 338 1.90 -20.20 21.74
N GLY A 339 0.81 -20.16 22.57
CA GLY A 339 0.65 -19.21 23.66
C GLY A 339 0.28 -17.79 23.23
N CYS A 340 0.09 -17.52 21.93
CA CYS A 340 -0.29 -16.20 21.43
C CYS A 340 -1.78 -15.92 21.64
N LYS A 341 -2.11 -14.66 21.86
CA LYS A 341 -3.47 -14.12 21.90
C LYS A 341 -3.69 -13.04 20.85
N THR A 342 -2.71 -12.19 20.65
CA THR A 342 -2.77 -11.08 19.68
C THR A 342 -1.74 -11.27 18.58
N ILE A 343 -2.18 -11.10 17.33
CA ILE A 343 -1.34 -11.14 16.13
C ILE A 343 -1.38 -9.76 15.47
N TYR A 344 -0.25 -9.07 15.44
CA TYR A 344 -0.08 -7.90 14.58
C TYR A 344 0.40 -8.39 13.22
N LEU A 345 -0.46 -8.30 12.20
CA LEU A 345 -0.21 -8.80 10.86
C LEU A 345 -0.04 -7.65 9.87
N SER A 346 1.11 -7.59 9.24
CA SER A 346 1.37 -6.67 8.14
C SER A 346 1.47 -7.45 6.82
N PRO A 347 0.49 -7.32 5.90
CA PRO A 347 0.47 -8.08 4.66
C PRO A 347 1.49 -7.58 3.64
N SER A 348 1.73 -8.39 2.60
CA SER A 348 2.53 -8.07 1.41
C SER A 348 1.91 -8.71 0.17
N GLY A 349 2.13 -8.12 -1.00
CA GLY A 349 1.68 -8.66 -2.27
C GLY A 349 0.18 -8.99 -2.28
N LEU A 350 -0.19 -10.15 -2.81
CA LEU A 350 -1.59 -10.62 -2.85
C LEU A 350 -2.22 -10.81 -1.47
N GLY A 351 -1.42 -10.85 -0.38
CA GLY A 351 -1.93 -10.88 0.98
C GLY A 351 -2.83 -9.70 1.34
N HIS A 352 -2.68 -8.55 0.66
CA HIS A 352 -3.58 -7.41 0.81
C HIS A 352 -5.02 -7.66 0.34
N GLN A 353 -5.26 -8.73 -0.41
CA GLN A 353 -6.58 -9.12 -0.92
C GLN A 353 -7.26 -10.18 -0.05
N ILE A 354 -6.72 -10.49 1.12
CA ILE A 354 -7.19 -11.56 2.00
C ILE A 354 -7.74 -10.95 3.30
N ASN A 355 -8.95 -11.34 3.66
CA ASN A 355 -9.44 -11.13 5.01
C ASN A 355 -8.92 -12.26 5.94
N PHE A 356 -7.76 -12.05 6.55
CA PHE A 356 -7.14 -13.04 7.42
C PHE A 356 -8.02 -13.44 8.60
N LYS A 357 -8.82 -12.52 9.15
CA LYS A 357 -9.74 -12.82 10.27
C LYS A 357 -10.80 -13.86 9.88
N ALA A 358 -11.19 -13.86 8.62
CA ALA A 358 -12.23 -14.76 8.10
C ALA A 358 -11.70 -16.13 7.65
N LEU A 359 -10.39 -16.36 7.61
CA LEU A 359 -9.83 -17.64 7.18
C LEU A 359 -10.20 -18.77 8.15
N PRO A 360 -10.70 -19.93 7.67
CA PRO A 360 -11.08 -21.05 8.51
C PRO A 360 -9.84 -21.79 9.03
N ILE A 361 -9.81 -22.05 10.32
CA ILE A 361 -8.82 -22.94 10.97
C ILE A 361 -9.41 -24.31 11.29
N SER A 362 -10.73 -24.39 11.44
CA SER A 362 -11.53 -25.62 11.54
C SER A 362 -12.88 -25.40 10.86
N GLU A 363 -13.73 -26.43 10.80
CA GLU A 363 -15.08 -26.32 10.24
C GLU A 363 -15.93 -25.21 10.88
N ASN A 364 -15.74 -24.99 12.18
CA ASN A 364 -16.58 -24.07 12.96
C ASN A 364 -15.85 -22.84 13.50
N GLN A 365 -14.53 -22.70 13.24
CA GLN A 365 -13.73 -21.62 13.82
C GLN A 365 -12.87 -20.93 12.76
N THR A 366 -12.84 -19.59 12.82
CA THR A 366 -11.97 -18.75 12.01
C THR A 366 -10.74 -18.30 12.79
N LEU A 367 -9.73 -17.82 12.06
CA LEU A 367 -8.50 -17.28 12.64
C LEU A 367 -8.79 -16.10 13.57
N GLY A 368 -9.73 -15.21 13.20
CA GLY A 368 -10.12 -14.06 13.99
C GLY A 368 -10.92 -14.42 15.26
N GLU A 369 -11.54 -15.60 15.32
CA GLU A 369 -12.20 -16.10 16.56
C GLU A 369 -11.19 -16.75 17.52
N GLN A 370 -10.08 -17.28 16.99
CA GLN A 370 -9.02 -17.85 17.83
C GLN A 370 -8.04 -16.79 18.34
N PHE A 371 -7.71 -15.81 17.50
CA PHE A 371 -6.71 -14.78 17.79
C PHE A 371 -7.27 -13.37 17.57
N ASN A 372 -6.87 -12.45 18.43
CA ASN A 372 -7.10 -11.03 18.19
C ASN A 372 -6.13 -10.54 17.10
N ILE A 373 -6.56 -10.56 15.83
CA ILE A 373 -5.74 -10.13 14.70
C ILE A 373 -5.90 -8.63 14.51
N LYS A 374 -4.78 -7.92 14.51
CA LYS A 374 -4.66 -6.50 14.18
C LYS A 374 -3.97 -6.37 12.82
N LEU A 375 -4.72 -5.96 11.80
CA LEU A 375 -4.20 -5.75 10.47
C LEU A 375 -3.60 -4.34 10.40
N VAL A 376 -2.29 -4.27 10.19
CA VAL A 376 -1.54 -3.02 10.15
C VAL A 376 -0.82 -2.86 8.82
N GLY A 377 -0.69 -1.62 8.35
CA GLY A 377 0.05 -1.35 7.10
C GLY A 377 1.56 -1.61 7.23
N SER A 378 2.11 -1.42 8.44
CA SER A 378 3.49 -1.72 8.82
C SER A 378 3.55 -1.95 10.31
N SER A 379 4.35 -2.89 10.77
CA SER A 379 4.58 -3.12 12.22
C SER A 379 5.20 -1.92 12.92
N ALA A 380 5.77 -0.98 12.18
CA ALA A 380 6.22 0.30 12.73
C ALA A 380 5.09 1.08 13.42
N SER A 381 3.84 0.90 13.00
CA SER A 381 2.68 1.57 13.61
C SER A 381 2.38 1.11 15.03
N ILE A 382 2.88 -0.07 15.44
CA ILE A 382 2.67 -0.62 16.81
C ILE A 382 3.19 0.34 17.88
N ILE A 383 4.23 1.12 17.57
CA ILE A 383 4.83 2.07 18.52
C ILE A 383 3.85 3.17 18.95
N SER A 384 3.00 3.61 18.03
CA SER A 384 2.00 4.67 18.25
C SER A 384 0.55 4.14 18.28
N TYR A 385 0.39 2.81 18.22
CA TYR A 385 -0.92 2.18 18.15
C TYR A 385 -1.76 2.48 19.40
N LYS A 386 -2.98 2.96 19.20
CA LYS A 386 -3.98 3.18 20.24
C LYS A 386 -5.34 2.72 19.73
N THR A 387 -6.02 1.89 20.49
CA THR A 387 -7.44 1.59 20.28
C THR A 387 -8.28 2.67 20.95
N THR A 388 -9.33 3.10 20.28
CA THR A 388 -10.31 4.05 20.83
C THR A 388 -11.71 3.44 20.80
N ALA A 389 -12.46 3.64 21.88
CA ALA A 389 -13.89 3.38 21.92
C ALA A 389 -14.67 4.68 21.66
N PHE A 390 -15.89 4.59 21.11
CA PHE A 390 -16.71 5.79 20.89
C PHE A 390 -17.00 6.55 22.17
N GLN A 391 -17.15 5.85 23.29
CA GLN A 391 -17.44 6.44 24.60
C GLN A 391 -16.34 7.35 25.14
N GLU A 392 -15.11 7.26 24.61
CA GLU A 392 -14.02 8.15 24.98
C GLU A 392 -14.20 9.57 24.42
N ASN A 393 -15.10 9.75 23.43
CA ASN A 393 -15.35 11.02 22.76
C ASN A 393 -16.83 11.43 22.85
N LYS A 394 -17.19 12.21 23.86
CA LYS A 394 -18.56 12.69 24.05
C LYS A 394 -19.07 13.63 22.92
N SER A 395 -18.17 14.29 22.22
CA SER A 395 -18.50 15.19 21.09
C SER A 395 -18.38 14.51 19.70
N LEU A 396 -18.35 13.17 19.65
CA LEU A 396 -18.21 12.43 18.41
C LEU A 396 -19.41 12.66 17.49
N GLU A 397 -19.17 13.13 16.28
CA GLU A 397 -20.18 13.23 15.22
C GLU A 397 -20.10 12.01 14.30
N ILE A 398 -21.25 11.50 13.88
CA ILE A 398 -21.34 10.39 12.94
C ILE A 398 -22.02 10.90 11.66
N ILE A 399 -21.24 11.02 10.59
CA ILE A 399 -21.65 11.58 9.31
C ILE A 399 -21.94 10.41 8.38
N LEU A 400 -23.17 10.33 7.90
CA LEU A 400 -23.74 9.18 7.20
C LEU A 400 -24.16 9.58 5.79
N TYR A 401 -23.57 8.96 4.78
CA TYR A 401 -23.90 9.12 3.37
C TYR A 401 -24.63 7.86 2.87
N GLY A 402 -25.79 8.02 2.24
CA GLY A 402 -26.56 6.93 1.63
C GLY A 402 -27.82 7.41 0.96
N GLY A 403 -28.51 6.56 0.19
CA GLY A 403 -29.68 6.96 -0.57
C GLY A 403 -29.38 8.05 -1.59
N ILE A 404 -28.24 7.99 -2.25
CA ILE A 404 -27.69 9.06 -3.10
C ILE A 404 -28.37 9.09 -4.47
N ASP A 405 -28.73 10.30 -4.94
CA ASP A 405 -29.25 10.52 -6.28
C ASP A 405 -28.08 10.79 -7.25
N TYR A 406 -27.69 9.77 -8.01
CA TYR A 406 -26.62 9.85 -9.01
C TYR A 406 -27.09 10.47 -10.33
N ALA A 407 -28.39 10.75 -10.51
CA ALA A 407 -29.00 11.15 -11.77
C ALA A 407 -28.69 12.60 -12.19
N LYS A 408 -28.92 12.88 -13.46
CA LYS A 408 -28.50 14.10 -14.19
C LYS A 408 -29.39 15.34 -13.99
N SER A 409 -30.62 15.21 -13.56
CA SER A 409 -31.64 16.23 -13.21
C SER A 409 -33.06 15.71 -13.40
N SER A 410 -34.03 16.38 -12.71
CA SER A 410 -35.46 16.20 -12.73
C SER A 410 -36.06 15.57 -14.00
N VAL A 411 -36.79 14.51 -13.77
CA VAL A 411 -37.67 13.69 -14.59
C VAL A 411 -37.12 12.29 -14.84
N THR A 412 -37.40 11.39 -13.93
CA THR A 412 -37.53 9.98 -14.27
C THR A 412 -38.65 9.37 -13.47
N THR A 413 -39.69 9.03 -14.18
CA THR A 413 -40.65 8.01 -13.79
C THR A 413 -39.93 6.72 -13.39
N PRO A 414 -40.30 6.09 -12.28
CA PRO A 414 -39.75 4.78 -11.95
C PRO A 414 -40.21 3.77 -13.00
N THR A 415 -39.31 3.30 -13.83
CA THR A 415 -39.57 2.10 -14.62
C THR A 415 -39.60 0.92 -13.64
N ASN A 416 -40.78 0.31 -13.52
CA ASN A 416 -40.98 -0.99 -12.87
C ASN A 416 -40.16 -2.06 -13.58
N GLU A 417 -38.93 -2.26 -13.17
CA GLU A 417 -38.18 -3.51 -13.35
C GLU A 417 -37.99 -4.15 -11.97
N GLU A 418 -39.04 -4.73 -11.46
CA GLU A 418 -39.00 -5.72 -10.38
C GLU A 418 -38.17 -6.90 -10.86
N ASN A 419 -37.13 -7.28 -10.07
CA ASN A 419 -36.31 -8.49 -10.20
C ASN A 419 -34.99 -8.45 -11.00
N LYS A 420 -34.35 -7.32 -11.24
CA LYS A 420 -32.90 -7.35 -11.42
C LYS A 420 -32.23 -6.95 -10.12
N VAL A 421 -31.51 -7.88 -9.47
CA VAL A 421 -30.58 -7.57 -8.37
C VAL A 421 -29.73 -6.40 -8.82
N ALA A 422 -29.83 -5.26 -8.14
CA ALA A 422 -29.10 -4.05 -8.48
C ALA A 422 -27.60 -4.35 -8.42
N VAL A 423 -27.00 -4.57 -9.58
CA VAL A 423 -25.56 -4.83 -9.72
C VAL A 423 -24.85 -3.50 -9.59
N ARG A 424 -24.10 -3.31 -8.50
CA ARG A 424 -23.34 -2.08 -8.21
C ARG A 424 -22.21 -1.75 -9.22
N SER A 425 -22.18 -2.38 -10.39
CA SER A 425 -21.14 -2.15 -11.40
C SER A 425 -21.62 -2.40 -12.82
N ASN A 426 -22.27 -1.41 -13.41
CA ASN A 426 -22.30 -1.29 -14.86
C ASN A 426 -21.62 0.03 -15.23
N PHE A 427 -20.27 0.01 -15.26
CA PHE A 427 -19.46 1.22 -15.40
C PHE A 427 -19.75 2.02 -16.69
N GLU A 428 -20.20 1.40 -17.77
CA GLU A 428 -20.45 2.08 -19.04
C GLU A 428 -21.81 2.79 -19.09
N GLY A 429 -22.83 2.28 -18.36
CA GLY A 429 -24.21 2.78 -18.38
C GLY A 429 -24.54 3.80 -17.29
N GLY A 430 -23.61 4.14 -16.41
CA GLY A 430 -23.85 4.96 -15.23
C GLY A 430 -24.28 4.13 -14.01
N PHE A 431 -24.67 4.81 -12.92
CA PHE A 431 -24.88 4.22 -11.60
C PHE A 431 -26.35 4.35 -11.19
N GLY A 432 -26.96 3.22 -10.80
CA GLY A 432 -28.33 3.16 -10.32
C GLY A 432 -28.46 3.57 -8.86
N TYR A 433 -29.66 3.95 -8.45
CA TYR A 433 -30.00 4.23 -7.06
C TYR A 433 -29.88 2.96 -6.19
N LEU A 434 -29.24 3.07 -5.05
CA LEU A 434 -29.02 1.97 -4.09
C LEU A 434 -30.06 2.05 -2.94
N LYS A 435 -31.18 1.34 -3.08
CA LYS A 435 -32.30 1.37 -2.12
C LYS A 435 -31.87 0.97 -0.71
N GLY A 436 -30.99 -0.03 -0.56
CA GLY A 436 -30.52 -0.54 0.72
C GLY A 436 -29.74 0.47 1.55
N THR A 437 -29.00 1.38 0.89
CA THR A 437 -28.12 2.33 1.57
C THR A 437 -28.86 3.38 2.41
N LEU A 438 -30.07 3.79 1.97
CA LEU A 438 -30.90 4.71 2.76
C LEU A 438 -31.42 4.02 4.05
N ALA A 439 -31.82 2.77 3.95
CA ALA A 439 -32.25 1.99 5.11
C ALA A 439 -31.09 1.78 6.09
N GLU A 440 -29.90 1.45 5.57
CA GLU A 440 -28.67 1.29 6.34
C GLU A 440 -28.36 2.52 7.17
N ILE A 441 -28.21 3.69 6.55
CA ILE A 441 -27.87 4.92 7.28
C ILE A 441 -28.98 5.40 8.20
N SER A 442 -30.25 5.12 7.87
CA SER A 442 -31.40 5.48 8.74
C SER A 442 -31.40 4.66 10.02
N SER A 443 -31.13 3.36 9.95
CA SER A 443 -30.97 2.50 11.12
C SER A 443 -29.82 2.97 12.00
N ILE A 444 -28.64 3.22 11.41
CA ILE A 444 -27.49 3.74 12.14
C ILE A 444 -27.80 5.09 12.80
N ALA A 445 -28.44 6.02 12.09
CA ALA A 445 -28.81 7.33 12.64
C ALA A 445 -29.74 7.25 13.86
N ASN A 446 -30.66 6.28 13.86
CA ASN A 446 -31.54 6.04 15.01
C ASN A 446 -30.75 5.53 16.22
N GLN A 447 -29.80 4.61 16.01
CA GLN A 447 -28.91 4.14 17.07
C GLN A 447 -28.04 5.27 17.64
N VAL A 448 -27.45 6.11 16.76
CA VAL A 448 -26.65 7.29 17.13
C VAL A 448 -27.44 8.22 18.07
N LYS A 449 -28.67 8.57 17.67
CA LYS A 449 -29.56 9.45 18.47
C LYS A 449 -29.94 8.81 19.79
N THR A 450 -30.28 7.52 19.81
CA THR A 450 -30.63 6.78 21.02
C THR A 450 -29.47 6.81 22.03
N ASN A 451 -28.25 6.75 21.57
CA ASN A 451 -27.04 6.79 22.40
C ASN A 451 -26.52 8.22 22.64
N LYS A 452 -27.30 9.26 22.29
CA LYS A 452 -27.02 10.69 22.57
C LYS A 452 -25.80 11.23 21.84
N TYR A 453 -25.47 10.68 20.68
CA TYR A 453 -24.45 11.23 19.77
C TYR A 453 -25.13 12.06 18.66
N THR A 454 -24.34 12.85 17.95
CA THR A 454 -24.81 13.67 16.81
C THR A 454 -24.74 12.84 15.53
N ALA A 455 -25.89 12.67 14.86
CA ALA A 455 -26.00 12.07 13.54
C ALA A 455 -26.21 13.15 12.47
N ILE A 456 -25.35 13.20 11.46
CA ILE A 456 -25.47 14.08 10.31
C ILE A 456 -25.73 13.21 9.07
N LEU A 457 -26.93 13.32 8.50
CA LEU A 457 -27.32 12.57 7.32
C LEU A 457 -27.10 13.42 6.05
N LYS A 458 -26.48 12.80 5.07
CA LYS A 458 -26.28 13.32 3.71
C LYS A 458 -26.95 12.33 2.74
N THR A 459 -28.09 12.72 2.19
CA THR A 459 -28.93 11.87 1.34
C THR A 459 -29.28 12.56 0.03
N GLU A 460 -29.73 11.81 -0.93
CA GLU A 460 -30.19 12.31 -2.22
C GLU A 460 -29.20 13.28 -2.86
N ARG A 461 -29.65 14.51 -3.18
CA ARG A 461 -28.84 15.57 -3.78
C ARG A 461 -27.91 16.28 -2.79
N ASN A 462 -28.12 16.11 -1.49
CA ASN A 462 -27.27 16.69 -0.45
C ASN A 462 -26.02 15.84 -0.15
N ALA A 463 -25.99 14.61 -0.65
CA ALA A 463 -24.82 13.74 -0.57
C ALA A 463 -23.81 14.07 -1.70
N THR A 464 -23.25 15.27 -1.66
CA THR A 464 -22.35 15.79 -2.70
C THR A 464 -20.88 15.51 -2.38
N GLU A 465 -20.06 15.49 -3.42
CA GLU A 465 -18.60 15.44 -3.32
C GLU A 465 -18.08 16.63 -2.50
N GLU A 466 -18.56 17.84 -2.77
CA GLU A 466 -18.23 19.05 -2.03
C GLU A 466 -18.45 18.89 -0.53
N SER A 467 -19.55 18.24 -0.12
CA SER A 467 -19.85 18.03 1.29
C SER A 467 -18.85 17.13 2.04
N ILE A 468 -18.13 16.24 1.31
CA ILE A 468 -16.96 15.52 1.84
C ILE A 468 -15.75 16.46 1.95
N LYS A 469 -15.49 17.24 0.90
CA LYS A 469 -14.37 18.20 0.88
C LYS A 469 -14.48 19.27 1.96
N GLN A 470 -15.68 19.63 2.38
CA GLN A 470 -15.93 20.54 3.52
C GLN A 470 -15.47 19.96 4.88
N LEU A 471 -15.19 18.66 4.97
CA LEU A 471 -14.60 18.05 6.17
C LEU A 471 -13.07 18.29 6.27
N ASP A 472 -12.46 18.88 5.26
CA ASP A 472 -11.05 19.22 5.21
C ASP A 472 -10.67 20.11 6.40
N GLY A 473 -9.72 19.67 7.21
CA GLY A 473 -9.25 20.40 8.39
C GLY A 473 -10.22 20.45 9.58
N LYS A 474 -11.33 19.69 9.57
CA LYS A 474 -12.25 19.56 10.71
C LYS A 474 -11.50 19.07 11.95
N LYS A 475 -11.68 19.76 13.08
CA LYS A 475 -10.94 19.48 14.33
C LYS A 475 -11.71 18.58 15.30
N GLU A 476 -13.05 18.65 15.27
CA GLU A 476 -13.89 17.81 16.11
C GLU A 476 -13.79 16.35 15.66
N PRO A 477 -13.75 15.39 16.60
CA PRO A 477 -13.69 13.97 16.26
C PRO A 477 -14.96 13.52 15.56
N PHE A 478 -14.82 12.75 14.48
CA PHE A 478 -15.97 12.22 13.73
C PHE A 478 -15.73 10.83 13.16
N VAL A 479 -16.83 10.18 12.79
CA VAL A 479 -16.89 8.94 12.00
C VAL A 479 -17.54 9.26 10.66
N LEU A 480 -17.00 8.74 9.58
CA LEU A 480 -17.52 8.91 8.24
C LEU A 480 -17.99 7.55 7.70
N HIS A 481 -19.30 7.42 7.46
CA HIS A 481 -19.90 6.22 6.89
C HIS A 481 -20.41 6.52 5.48
N LEU A 482 -19.85 5.84 4.47
CA LEU A 482 -20.05 6.09 3.05
C LEU A 482 -20.74 4.89 2.40
N ALA A 483 -22.08 4.90 2.36
CA ALA A 483 -22.86 3.89 1.69
C ALA A 483 -23.20 4.36 0.25
N THR A 484 -22.30 4.05 -0.68
CA THR A 484 -22.33 4.55 -2.05
C THR A 484 -21.77 3.55 -3.06
N HIS A 485 -21.68 3.94 -4.33
CA HIS A 485 -20.90 3.22 -5.33
C HIS A 485 -19.41 3.54 -5.21
N GLY A 486 -18.58 2.54 -5.44
CA GLY A 486 -17.14 2.68 -5.64
C GLY A 486 -16.71 2.12 -6.98
N TYR A 487 -15.56 2.56 -7.46
CA TYR A 487 -14.92 1.98 -8.64
C TYR A 487 -13.43 1.74 -8.39
N PHE A 488 -12.91 0.71 -9.05
CA PHE A 488 -11.48 0.44 -9.17
C PHE A 488 -11.17 -0.11 -10.56
N PHE A 489 -10.18 0.47 -11.25
CA PHE A 489 -9.65 -0.01 -12.52
C PHE A 489 -8.25 -0.57 -12.33
N PRO A 490 -7.99 -1.81 -12.76
CA PRO A 490 -6.65 -2.40 -12.72
C PRO A 490 -5.68 -1.63 -13.62
N ASN A 491 -4.38 -1.94 -13.50
CA ASN A 491 -3.37 -1.31 -14.34
C ASN A 491 -3.66 -1.57 -15.83
N PRO A 492 -3.75 -0.52 -16.67
CA PRO A 492 -4.01 -0.69 -18.10
C PRO A 492 -2.86 -1.47 -18.75
N LYS A 493 -3.18 -2.49 -19.56
CA LYS A 493 -2.19 -3.20 -20.36
C LYS A 493 -1.68 -2.25 -21.46
N GLN A 494 -0.39 -2.29 -21.76
CA GLN A 494 0.25 -1.38 -22.73
C GLN A 494 -0.39 -1.41 -24.13
N GLU A 495 -1.03 -2.52 -24.52
CA GLU A 495 -1.72 -2.69 -25.79
C GLU A 495 -3.00 -1.85 -25.92
N HIS A 496 -3.69 -1.54 -24.82
CA HIS A 496 -4.92 -0.75 -24.82
C HIS A 496 -4.68 0.77 -24.68
N GLN A 497 -3.47 1.19 -24.36
CA GLN A 497 -3.16 2.62 -24.15
C GLN A 497 -3.27 3.46 -25.44
N LYS A 498 -3.03 2.88 -26.63
CA LYS A 498 -3.02 3.63 -27.88
C LYS A 498 -4.41 3.97 -28.43
N GLU A 499 -5.39 3.06 -28.26
CA GLU A 499 -6.77 3.28 -28.73
C GLU A 499 -7.59 4.14 -27.77
N ASP A 500 -7.35 4.04 -26.46
CA ASP A 500 -8.08 4.77 -25.43
C ASP A 500 -7.59 6.22 -25.22
N LEU A 501 -6.37 6.58 -25.68
CA LEU A 501 -5.78 7.92 -25.53
C LEU A 501 -6.55 9.04 -26.27
N LEU A 502 -7.39 8.69 -27.25
CA LEU A 502 -8.21 9.63 -28.02
C LEU A 502 -9.61 9.84 -27.44
N SER A 503 -9.94 9.20 -26.33
CA SER A 503 -11.27 9.29 -25.75
C SER A 503 -11.39 10.44 -24.77
N GLU A 504 -12.49 11.19 -24.91
CA GLU A 504 -12.82 12.37 -24.11
C GLU A 504 -13.65 12.08 -22.86
N SER A 505 -14.13 10.83 -22.63
CA SER A 505 -15.00 10.55 -21.47
C SER A 505 -14.21 10.35 -20.17
N LYS A 506 -14.72 10.89 -19.04
CA LYS A 506 -14.09 10.71 -17.72
C LYS A 506 -13.89 9.23 -17.34
N PHE A 507 -14.83 8.36 -17.66
CA PHE A 507 -14.69 6.91 -17.47
C PHE A 507 -13.41 6.37 -18.10
N LYS A 508 -13.09 6.78 -19.34
CA LYS A 508 -11.87 6.32 -20.02
C LYS A 508 -10.63 7.00 -19.46
N ILE A 509 -10.70 8.28 -19.09
CA ILE A 509 -9.59 9.00 -18.43
C ILE A 509 -9.19 8.26 -17.14
N TYR A 510 -10.16 7.94 -16.29
CA TYR A 510 -9.86 7.21 -15.06
C TYR A 510 -9.35 5.79 -15.32
N LYS A 511 -9.94 5.06 -16.27
CA LYS A 511 -9.52 3.69 -16.63
C LYS A 511 -8.08 3.63 -17.13
N THR A 512 -7.63 4.65 -17.88
CA THR A 512 -6.30 4.69 -18.51
C THR A 512 -5.28 5.54 -17.75
N ALA A 513 -5.67 6.16 -16.63
CA ALA A 513 -4.79 7.01 -15.84
C ALA A 513 -3.51 6.27 -15.41
N ASN A 514 -2.37 6.92 -15.57
CA ASN A 514 -1.08 6.38 -15.11
C ASN A 514 -1.02 6.35 -13.57
N ASP A 515 -1.61 7.35 -12.91
CA ASP A 515 -1.72 7.37 -11.45
C ASP A 515 -2.79 6.38 -10.97
N PRO A 516 -2.40 5.33 -10.20
CA PRO A 516 -3.37 4.38 -9.64
C PRO A 516 -4.38 5.03 -8.69
N MET A 517 -4.08 6.19 -8.10
CA MET A 517 -4.99 6.93 -7.24
C MET A 517 -6.16 7.56 -8.02
N MET A 518 -5.99 7.82 -9.32
CA MET A 518 -7.07 8.26 -10.22
C MET A 518 -7.97 7.09 -10.65
N ARG A 519 -7.47 5.85 -10.59
CA ARG A 519 -8.21 4.65 -11.01
C ARG A 519 -9.13 4.07 -9.95
N SER A 520 -9.26 4.72 -8.82
CA SER A 520 -10.21 4.35 -7.76
C SER A 520 -10.88 5.58 -7.16
N GLY A 521 -12.14 5.45 -6.79
CA GLY A 521 -12.90 6.55 -6.22
C GLY A 521 -14.29 6.13 -5.75
N LEU A 522 -14.99 7.10 -5.19
CA LEU A 522 -16.36 6.99 -4.67
C LEU A 522 -17.29 7.97 -5.43
N LEU A 523 -18.56 7.60 -5.53
CA LEU A 523 -19.54 8.34 -6.31
C LEU A 523 -20.55 9.03 -5.41
N PHE A 524 -20.89 10.28 -5.77
CA PHE A 524 -21.79 11.15 -5.05
C PHE A 524 -22.88 11.70 -5.96
N ALA A 525 -23.73 12.57 -5.43
CA ALA A 525 -24.86 13.13 -6.14
C ALA A 525 -24.43 13.77 -7.46
N GLY A 526 -25.15 13.43 -8.54
CA GLY A 526 -24.93 13.99 -9.86
C GLY A 526 -23.79 13.33 -10.68
N ALA A 527 -23.09 12.31 -10.17
CA ALA A 527 -21.96 11.68 -10.84
C ALA A 527 -22.25 11.21 -12.28
N ASN A 528 -23.46 10.71 -12.56
CA ASN A 528 -23.85 10.26 -13.90
C ASN A 528 -23.86 11.38 -14.96
N LYS A 529 -23.92 12.64 -14.53
CA LYS A 529 -23.85 13.78 -15.45
C LYS A 529 -22.49 13.82 -16.17
N TYR A 530 -21.44 13.46 -15.45
CA TYR A 530 -20.05 13.61 -15.90
C TYR A 530 -19.37 12.29 -16.26
N TRP A 531 -19.80 11.16 -15.71
CA TRP A 531 -19.14 9.87 -15.87
C TRP A 531 -18.85 9.47 -17.32
N GLY A 532 -19.82 9.63 -18.20
CA GLY A 532 -19.69 9.31 -19.63
C GLY A 532 -19.35 10.49 -20.54
N LYS A 533 -19.00 11.66 -19.99
CA LYS A 533 -18.82 12.91 -20.75
C LYS A 533 -17.54 13.63 -20.34
N PRO A 534 -16.96 14.46 -21.23
CA PRO A 534 -15.89 15.38 -20.89
C PRO A 534 -16.36 16.41 -19.87
N THR A 535 -15.48 16.88 -19.00
CA THR A 535 -15.76 18.00 -18.09
C THR A 535 -15.51 19.31 -18.82
N GLU A 536 -16.55 20.15 -18.91
CA GLU A 536 -16.44 21.45 -19.54
C GLU A 536 -15.92 22.55 -18.59
N ASN A 537 -15.98 22.33 -17.25
CA ASN A 537 -15.56 23.30 -16.24
C ASN A 537 -14.73 22.65 -15.12
N LEU A 538 -13.54 23.18 -14.88
CA LEU A 538 -12.61 22.76 -13.82
C LEU A 538 -13.03 23.12 -12.39
N THR A 539 -14.03 23.99 -12.24
CA THR A 539 -14.37 24.61 -10.95
C THR A 539 -15.49 23.92 -10.19
N THR A 540 -16.22 22.98 -10.82
CA THR A 540 -17.35 22.30 -10.21
C THR A 540 -16.99 20.88 -9.82
N ASP A 541 -17.33 20.49 -8.58
CA ASP A 541 -17.32 19.09 -8.17
C ASP A 541 -18.31 18.31 -9.02
N ASP A 542 -17.87 17.16 -9.54
CA ASP A 542 -18.62 16.38 -10.54
C ASP A 542 -19.32 15.16 -9.96
N GLY A 543 -19.24 15.00 -8.64
CA GLY A 543 -19.80 13.86 -7.91
C GLY A 543 -18.92 12.61 -7.99
N ILE A 544 -17.69 12.71 -8.49
CA ILE A 544 -16.74 11.59 -8.60
C ILE A 544 -15.52 11.91 -7.76
N LEU A 545 -15.49 11.46 -6.52
CA LEU A 545 -14.38 11.71 -5.60
C LEU A 545 -13.30 10.64 -5.78
N THR A 546 -12.22 11.00 -6.44
CA THR A 546 -11.07 10.10 -6.69
C THR A 546 -10.23 9.88 -5.42
N ALA A 547 -9.49 8.77 -5.36
CA ALA A 547 -8.53 8.56 -4.28
C ALA A 547 -7.42 9.63 -4.30
N SER A 548 -7.07 10.19 -5.46
CA SER A 548 -6.13 11.31 -5.56
C SER A 548 -6.66 12.55 -4.84
N GLU A 549 -7.92 12.92 -5.02
CA GLU A 549 -8.53 14.05 -4.30
C GLU A 549 -8.60 13.82 -2.80
N ILE A 550 -9.06 12.62 -2.36
CA ILE A 550 -9.11 12.26 -0.93
C ILE A 550 -7.74 12.39 -0.29
N SER A 551 -6.67 12.00 -0.98
CA SER A 551 -5.31 12.04 -0.45
C SER A 551 -4.82 13.46 -0.11
N ASN A 552 -5.44 14.48 -0.70
CA ASN A 552 -5.13 15.89 -0.51
C ASN A 552 -5.98 16.57 0.60
N LEU A 553 -6.85 15.81 1.29
CA LEU A 553 -7.66 16.30 2.41
C LEU A 553 -6.92 16.13 3.75
N ASP A 554 -7.30 16.93 4.73
CA ASP A 554 -6.96 16.73 6.13
C ASP A 554 -8.15 16.16 6.90
N LEU A 555 -8.16 14.85 7.08
CA LEU A 555 -9.15 14.10 7.85
C LEU A 555 -8.54 13.50 9.13
N SER A 556 -7.54 14.17 9.73
CA SER A 556 -6.79 13.68 10.89
C SER A 556 -7.66 13.50 12.14
N SER A 557 -8.79 14.22 12.25
CA SER A 557 -9.78 14.06 13.31
C SER A 557 -10.75 12.89 13.08
N CYS A 558 -10.76 12.28 11.88
CA CYS A 558 -11.61 11.15 11.55
C CYS A 558 -11.12 9.88 12.26
N GLN A 559 -11.94 9.32 13.15
CA GLN A 559 -11.62 8.14 13.93
C GLN A 559 -11.80 6.85 13.11
N LEU A 560 -12.79 6.87 12.22
CA LEU A 560 -13.17 5.71 11.40
C LEU A 560 -13.80 6.19 10.09
N VAL A 561 -13.36 5.61 8.99
CA VAL A 561 -14.08 5.63 7.72
C VAL A 561 -14.64 4.23 7.47
N VAL A 562 -15.94 4.14 7.25
CA VAL A 562 -16.63 2.93 6.78
C VAL A 562 -16.99 3.13 5.32
N MET A 563 -16.36 2.35 4.45
CA MET A 563 -16.68 2.33 3.02
C MET A 563 -17.63 1.17 2.73
N SER A 564 -18.93 1.40 2.93
CA SER A 564 -20.01 0.50 2.55
C SER A 564 -20.25 0.59 1.04
N ALA A 565 -19.22 0.29 0.26
CA ALA A 565 -19.18 0.37 -1.19
C ALA A 565 -18.37 -0.80 -1.76
N CYS A 566 -18.61 -1.16 -3.02
CA CYS A 566 -17.98 -2.37 -3.59
C CYS A 566 -16.50 -2.18 -3.87
N GLU A 567 -15.70 -3.23 -3.57
CA GLU A 567 -14.29 -3.36 -3.98
C GLU A 567 -13.38 -2.20 -3.50
N THR A 568 -13.80 -1.49 -2.43
CA THR A 568 -13.09 -0.31 -1.91
C THR A 568 -11.74 -0.64 -1.27
N GLY A 569 -11.52 -1.89 -0.87
CA GLY A 569 -10.24 -2.40 -0.37
C GLY A 569 -9.28 -2.79 -1.49
N LEU A 570 -9.75 -2.83 -2.75
CA LEU A 570 -8.90 -3.12 -3.89
C LEU A 570 -8.13 -1.88 -4.34
N GLY A 571 -7.01 -2.11 -5.00
CA GLY A 571 -6.15 -1.08 -5.56
C GLY A 571 -4.94 -1.72 -6.23
N GLN A 572 -4.10 -0.91 -6.84
CA GLN A 572 -2.86 -1.41 -7.42
C GLN A 572 -1.86 -1.74 -6.31
N ILE A 573 -1.48 -3.00 -6.21
CA ILE A 573 -0.41 -3.44 -5.30
C ILE A 573 0.93 -2.98 -5.86
N ASN A 574 1.71 -2.26 -5.06
CA ASN A 574 2.99 -1.70 -5.47
C ASN A 574 4.11 -2.10 -4.47
N GLY A 575 4.58 -3.34 -4.58
CA GLY A 575 5.66 -3.88 -3.76
C GLY A 575 5.45 -3.67 -2.25
N SER A 576 6.46 -3.17 -1.57
CA SER A 576 6.44 -2.84 -0.14
C SER A 576 5.62 -1.59 0.21
N GLU A 577 5.25 -0.76 -0.77
CA GLU A 577 4.39 0.42 -0.57
C GLU A 577 2.90 0.08 -0.34
N GLY A 578 2.52 -1.20 -0.48
CA GLY A 578 1.16 -1.67 -0.24
C GLY A 578 0.19 -1.35 -1.38
N VAL A 579 -1.06 -1.06 -1.04
CA VAL A 579 -2.15 -0.87 -2.00
C VAL A 579 -2.38 0.61 -2.30
N PHE A 580 -2.29 0.98 -3.57
CA PHE A 580 -2.64 2.30 -4.08
C PHE A 580 -4.10 2.33 -4.51
N GLY A 581 -4.91 3.06 -3.77
CA GLY A 581 -6.34 3.20 -3.94
C GLY A 581 -6.95 3.93 -2.74
N LEU A 582 -8.25 3.73 -2.50
CA LEU A 582 -9.00 4.43 -1.45
C LEU A 582 -8.42 4.26 -0.05
N GLN A 583 -7.96 3.04 0.31
CA GLN A 583 -7.37 2.81 1.63
C GLN A 583 -6.11 3.66 1.88
N ARG A 584 -5.24 3.79 0.87
CA ARG A 584 -4.06 4.65 0.94
C ARG A 584 -4.45 6.11 1.02
N ALA A 585 -5.42 6.53 0.22
CA ALA A 585 -5.92 7.90 0.18
C ALA A 585 -6.41 8.37 1.56
N PHE A 586 -7.27 7.58 2.21
CA PHE A 586 -7.75 7.90 3.55
C PHE A 586 -6.64 7.85 4.61
N LYS A 587 -5.67 6.93 4.50
CA LYS A 587 -4.49 6.94 5.39
C LYS A 587 -3.60 8.18 5.17
N MET A 588 -3.44 8.66 3.92
CA MET A 588 -2.74 9.92 3.62
C MET A 588 -3.50 11.12 4.18
N ALA A 589 -4.82 11.13 4.08
CA ALA A 589 -5.68 12.14 4.69
C ALA A 589 -5.62 12.14 6.23
N GLY A 590 -5.06 11.09 6.87
CA GLY A 590 -4.87 11.01 8.32
C GLY A 590 -5.91 10.18 9.07
N VAL A 591 -6.80 9.47 8.37
CA VAL A 591 -7.82 8.60 8.97
C VAL A 591 -7.19 7.48 9.79
N LYS A 592 -7.70 7.25 11.01
CA LYS A 592 -7.12 6.28 11.95
C LYS A 592 -7.50 4.84 11.60
N ASN A 593 -8.78 4.57 11.41
CA ASN A 593 -9.32 3.24 11.13
C ASN A 593 -10.12 3.25 9.84
N ILE A 594 -10.03 2.19 9.04
CA ILE A 594 -10.75 2.06 7.78
C ILE A 594 -11.41 0.69 7.71
N ILE A 595 -12.74 0.67 7.57
CA ILE A 595 -13.48 -0.54 7.16
C ILE A 595 -13.75 -0.42 5.67
N MET A 596 -13.38 -1.47 4.92
CA MET A 596 -13.45 -1.51 3.45
C MET A 596 -13.83 -2.90 2.96
N SER A 597 -14.39 -2.98 1.75
CA SER A 597 -14.81 -4.26 1.14
C SER A 597 -13.80 -4.78 0.12
N LEU A 598 -13.62 -6.11 0.10
CA LEU A 598 -12.77 -6.82 -0.87
C LEU A 598 -13.55 -7.30 -2.11
N TRP A 599 -14.87 -7.38 -2.01
CA TRP A 599 -15.78 -7.75 -3.10
C TRP A 599 -17.17 -7.16 -2.89
N LYS A 600 -18.05 -7.41 -3.85
CA LYS A 600 -19.44 -6.93 -3.81
C LYS A 600 -20.24 -7.76 -2.82
N VAL A 601 -20.71 -7.13 -1.75
CA VAL A 601 -21.60 -7.75 -0.76
C VAL A 601 -23.02 -7.20 -0.97
N PRO A 602 -24.06 -8.05 -0.89
CA PRO A 602 -25.45 -7.60 -1.04
C PRO A 602 -25.88 -6.60 0.05
N ASP A 603 -26.69 -5.61 -0.34
CA ASP A 603 -27.10 -4.47 0.51
C ASP A 603 -27.74 -4.87 1.84
N ALA A 604 -28.64 -5.87 1.82
CA ALA A 604 -29.36 -6.28 3.03
C ALA A 604 -28.43 -6.83 4.12
N GLN A 605 -27.47 -7.67 3.74
CA GLN A 605 -26.50 -8.26 4.68
C GLN A 605 -25.46 -7.24 5.11
N THR A 606 -25.11 -6.30 4.24
CA THR A 606 -24.23 -5.17 4.59
C THR A 606 -24.88 -4.27 5.65
N ALA A 607 -26.16 -3.92 5.47
CA ALA A 607 -26.92 -3.13 6.44
C ALA A 607 -27.02 -3.85 7.80
N GLU A 608 -27.27 -5.17 7.82
CA GLU A 608 -27.30 -5.97 9.05
C GLU A 608 -25.92 -6.01 9.74
N LEU A 609 -24.83 -6.18 8.98
CA LEU A 609 -23.48 -6.17 9.53
C LEU A 609 -23.18 -4.85 10.25
N PHE A 610 -23.47 -3.71 9.61
CA PHE A 610 -23.21 -2.41 10.20
C PHE A 610 -24.17 -2.03 11.31
N ASP A 611 -25.42 -2.49 11.27
CA ASP A 611 -26.36 -2.33 12.39
C ASP A 611 -25.81 -3.00 13.66
N ILE A 612 -25.32 -4.22 13.55
CA ILE A 612 -24.69 -4.94 14.66
C ILE A 612 -23.39 -4.23 15.09
N PHE A 613 -22.56 -3.81 14.14
CA PHE A 613 -21.29 -3.14 14.42
C PHE A 613 -21.48 -1.86 15.26
N TYR A 614 -22.39 -0.98 14.86
CA TYR A 614 -22.66 0.24 15.61
C TYR A 614 -23.30 -0.03 16.97
N THR A 615 -24.19 -1.02 17.07
CA THR A 615 -24.73 -1.48 18.36
C THR A 615 -23.61 -1.84 19.33
N GLU A 616 -22.61 -2.60 18.87
CA GLU A 616 -21.47 -3.00 19.71
C GLU A 616 -20.54 -1.81 20.04
N CYS A 617 -20.34 -0.88 19.11
CA CYS A 617 -19.60 0.36 19.40
C CYS A 617 -20.27 1.18 20.50
N PHE A 618 -21.59 1.32 20.47
CA PHE A 618 -22.34 2.05 21.49
C PHE A 618 -22.45 1.31 22.82
N SER A 619 -22.25 -0.02 22.83
CA SER A 619 -22.13 -0.80 24.07
C SER A 619 -20.79 -0.63 24.80
N GLY A 620 -19.85 0.15 24.21
CA GLY A 620 -18.54 0.43 24.80
C GLY A 620 -17.41 -0.44 24.29
N LYS A 621 -17.62 -1.24 23.24
CA LYS A 621 -16.56 -1.98 22.58
C LYS A 621 -15.69 -1.05 21.75
N THR A 622 -14.41 -1.38 21.67
CA THR A 622 -13.51 -0.71 20.72
C THR A 622 -13.90 -1.04 19.27
N ILE A 623 -13.51 -0.20 18.31
CA ILE A 623 -13.80 -0.43 16.89
C ILE A 623 -13.42 -1.84 16.42
N PRO A 624 -12.21 -2.37 16.73
CA PRO A 624 -11.84 -3.73 16.33
C PRO A 624 -12.69 -4.82 16.98
N GLU A 625 -13.02 -4.69 18.28
CA GLU A 625 -13.85 -5.65 19.00
C GLU A 625 -15.28 -5.66 18.46
N ALA A 626 -15.89 -4.49 18.27
CA ALA A 626 -17.24 -4.34 17.73
C ALA A 626 -17.35 -4.97 16.33
N PHE A 627 -16.34 -4.73 15.48
CA PHE A 627 -16.31 -5.28 14.12
C PHE A 627 -16.16 -6.80 14.13
N GLN A 628 -15.30 -7.34 14.98
CA GLN A 628 -15.12 -8.79 15.14
C GLN A 628 -16.42 -9.46 15.63
N ILE A 629 -17.10 -8.86 16.61
CA ILE A 629 -18.38 -9.38 17.11
C ILE A 629 -19.45 -9.35 16.01
N ALA A 630 -19.52 -8.27 15.22
CA ALA A 630 -20.45 -8.18 14.11
C ALA A 630 -20.22 -9.28 13.08
N GLN A 631 -18.98 -9.51 12.65
CA GLN A 631 -18.65 -10.60 11.73
C GLN A 631 -18.98 -11.98 12.30
N SER A 632 -18.70 -12.22 13.59
CA SER A 632 -19.01 -13.50 14.24
C SER A 632 -20.52 -13.76 14.31
N LYS A 633 -21.33 -12.71 14.60
CA LYS A 633 -22.81 -12.84 14.59
C LYS A 633 -23.35 -13.10 13.18
N MET A 634 -22.81 -12.44 12.17
CA MET A 634 -23.18 -12.68 10.77
C MET A 634 -22.81 -14.10 10.30
N LYS A 635 -21.67 -14.63 10.72
CA LYS A 635 -21.21 -15.99 10.39
C LYS A 635 -22.21 -17.06 10.82
N ILE A 636 -22.94 -16.87 11.93
CA ILE A 636 -23.94 -17.82 12.40
C ILE A 636 -25.11 -17.98 11.41
N LYS A 637 -25.44 -16.90 10.67
CA LYS A 637 -26.60 -16.84 9.79
C LYS A 637 -26.25 -17.03 8.31
N TYR A 638 -25.04 -16.63 7.91
CA TYR A 638 -24.68 -16.45 6.51
C TYR A 638 -23.36 -17.12 6.15
N SER A 639 -23.23 -17.53 4.89
CA SER A 639 -21.97 -18.03 4.34
C SER A 639 -20.92 -16.90 4.22
N PRO A 640 -19.62 -17.22 4.09
CA PRO A 640 -18.53 -16.25 4.06
C PRO A 640 -18.68 -15.09 3.05
N TYR A 641 -19.33 -15.34 1.92
CA TYR A 641 -19.57 -14.30 0.90
C TYR A 641 -20.23 -13.05 1.48
N TYR A 642 -21.09 -13.18 2.48
CA TYR A 642 -21.91 -12.09 3.02
C TYR A 642 -21.24 -11.30 4.14
N TRP A 643 -20.25 -11.86 4.85
CA TRP A 643 -19.64 -11.21 6.01
C TRP A 643 -18.12 -11.08 5.94
N ALA A 644 -17.44 -12.01 5.24
CA ALA A 644 -15.98 -11.97 5.13
C ALA A 644 -15.49 -10.91 4.13
N GLY A 645 -16.42 -10.29 3.37
CA GLY A 645 -16.11 -9.26 2.38
C GLY A 645 -15.52 -7.98 2.97
N PHE A 646 -15.86 -7.66 4.21
CA PHE A 646 -15.36 -6.46 4.86
C PHE A 646 -14.14 -6.77 5.73
N MET A 647 -13.18 -5.85 5.72
CA MET A 647 -11.98 -5.91 6.57
C MET A 647 -11.71 -4.56 7.23
N LEU A 648 -11.10 -4.59 8.42
CA LEU A 648 -10.66 -3.42 9.16
C LEU A 648 -9.15 -3.28 9.05
N LEU A 649 -8.70 -2.12 8.58
CA LEU A 649 -7.30 -1.67 8.59
C LEU A 649 -7.10 -0.66 9.72
N GLU A 650 -6.24 -1.02 10.67
CA GLU A 650 -5.92 -0.25 11.88
C GLU A 650 -4.67 0.64 11.73
#